data_4207632ab02e85bd720656857902ca46
#
_entry.id   4207632ab02e85bd720656857902ca46
#
_cell.length_a   1.000
_cell.length_b   1.000
_cell.length_c   1.000
_cell.angle_alpha   90.00
_cell.angle_beta   90.00
_cell.angle_gamma   90.00
#
_symmetry.space_group_name_H-M   'P 1'
#
loop_
_entity.id
_entity.type
_entity.pdbx_description
1 polymer ?
#
loop_
_entity_poly.entity_id
_entity_poly.type
_entity_poly.pdbx_seq_one_letter_code
_entity_poly.pdbx_strand_id
1 'polypeptide(L)'
;MKNFKISTIIPVYNVEKYLEETILSIIKQSIGFENIQMILVNDGSPDNSEEICLKYKEMYPENIIYVKKENGGVSSARNKGLEYATGKYIHFMDSDDRISKNFYKKGLKMLENSNISVVCFRIKMFDAARNYHNMDYRFKGGDKIVDLTKDYQYPLYHMPTALIKKELLNDLKFDIKLKISEDVKFMSEVVVRCKKIGIITSELYYYRKRQDESSAIQSSSRNLSFYFDTPKYSFQYVLDLAKKYPNMKKYLQNAILNDVKWRIFECSFGILNDNQKKEYIELIRDVLLKIDDEVIVAQKHVDNSLIFRELSFKYNKQIGAKLKVNEDSLCFNKTKIFNLNELVLKIYCLDIENNNLNISCCLDCIYNSKYDIYVKSNGKYIKCNKSLHKDGTSNIYDSDFDYLLPFYDISLDLEKYSELEFYIEIENKKYKLNLEFIKFSKINNCKNSCYCENGYVVTHFNNVISIGNKKPLFINIKYMFELFKKKEILPLGLLGLYLLTYPFVRHNNWIISDRYDCAGDSGEHLFKYIKEHDKKKNIYYALKKNSKDYDRMKKIGCILPINSIWYYIKYLNAELVASSHIDGFINNPFGKKSIYLNAFCKRKFVFLQHGVTKDNISGWVGKFNKNVNMFICSSKGEYDSIINIPDYMYDENIVKLTGLPRFDNLFKGNIKEEKLIALMPTWRSSLVGDLILGTQDRKYNYKFKESEYYQFYNGLISNNKLLDILKQYDYKILFCLHPSMKAQLDDFEKSKFVNITFYPNYSDVFKKSKLMITDYSSVFLILHI
;
A
#
# COMPACT_ATOMS: atom_id res chain seq x y z
N MET A 1 42.92 23.69 19.22
CA MET A 1 41.90 22.78 18.69
C MET A 1 41.37 23.34 17.38
N LYS A 2 41.20 22.50 16.39
CA LYS A 2 40.62 22.89 15.08
C LYS A 2 39.18 23.38 15.29
N ASN A 3 38.84 24.52 14.71
CA ASN A 3 37.51 25.12 14.90
C ASN A 3 36.56 24.65 13.77
N PHE A 4 35.81 23.57 13.99
CA PHE A 4 34.88 23.00 13.04
C PHE A 4 33.58 23.81 12.97
N LYS A 5 33.06 24.00 11.76
CA LYS A 5 31.71 24.56 11.58
C LYS A 5 30.61 23.59 11.97
N ILE A 6 30.77 22.30 11.58
CA ILE A 6 29.77 21.28 11.77
C ILE A 6 30.41 20.05 12.43
N SER A 7 29.73 19.46 13.42
CA SER A 7 29.98 18.12 13.89
C SER A 7 28.86 17.20 13.41
N THR A 8 29.21 16.18 12.60
CA THR A 8 28.28 15.16 12.14
C THR A 8 28.47 13.90 12.97
N ILE A 9 27.43 13.49 13.69
CA ILE A 9 27.40 12.31 14.58
C ILE A 9 26.71 11.17 13.84
N ILE A 10 27.40 10.04 13.71
CA ILE A 10 26.93 8.87 12.97
C ILE A 10 26.96 7.65 13.89
N PRO A 11 25.81 7.15 14.36
CA PRO A 11 25.74 5.86 15.06
C PRO A 11 25.94 4.72 14.05
N VAL A 12 26.84 3.79 14.37
CA VAL A 12 27.23 2.68 13.48
C VAL A 12 26.89 1.35 14.13
N TYR A 13 25.97 0.59 13.50
CA TYR A 13 25.61 -0.76 13.93
C TYR A 13 25.06 -1.58 12.75
N ASN A 14 25.74 -2.66 12.37
CA ASN A 14 25.35 -3.60 11.32
C ASN A 14 25.04 -2.92 9.96
N VAL A 15 26.01 -2.14 9.44
CA VAL A 15 25.83 -1.28 8.25
C VAL A 15 27.01 -1.32 7.28
N GLU A 16 27.83 -2.37 7.30
CA GLU A 16 29.01 -2.50 6.43
C GLU A 16 28.73 -2.23 4.94
N LYS A 17 27.53 -2.60 4.47
CA LYS A 17 27.10 -2.45 3.07
C LYS A 17 26.84 -0.99 2.65
N TYR A 18 26.60 -0.10 3.61
CA TYR A 18 26.07 1.25 3.34
C TYR A 18 26.97 2.37 3.88
N LEU A 19 27.73 2.08 4.94
CA LEU A 19 28.49 3.07 5.71
C LEU A 19 29.48 3.88 4.86
N GLU A 20 30.16 3.25 3.91
CA GLU A 20 31.12 3.94 3.04
C GLU A 20 30.45 5.01 2.17
N GLU A 21 29.24 4.73 1.61
CA GLU A 21 28.48 5.72 0.85
C GLU A 21 28.09 6.93 1.71
N THR A 22 27.68 6.68 2.96
CA THR A 22 27.38 7.71 3.95
C THR A 22 28.58 8.61 4.22
N ILE A 23 29.72 8.03 4.60
CA ILE A 23 30.98 8.74 4.89
C ILE A 23 31.41 9.60 3.68
N LEU A 24 31.42 9.02 2.48
CA LEU A 24 31.79 9.73 1.26
C LEU A 24 30.85 10.89 0.92
N SER A 25 29.56 10.80 1.27
CA SER A 25 28.61 11.90 1.05
C SER A 25 28.92 13.14 1.91
N ILE A 26 29.56 12.93 3.07
CA ILE A 26 30.00 14.01 3.98
C ILE A 26 31.37 14.55 3.55
N ILE A 27 32.31 13.70 3.21
CA ILE A 27 33.64 14.12 2.74
C ILE A 27 33.54 15.04 1.49
N LYS A 28 32.57 14.72 0.59
CA LYS A 28 32.35 15.43 -0.68
C LYS A 28 31.52 16.72 -0.55
N GLN A 29 31.26 17.22 0.65
CA GLN A 29 30.47 18.43 0.84
C GLN A 29 31.23 19.68 0.32
N SER A 30 30.48 20.57 -0.32
CA SER A 30 31.06 21.78 -0.98
C SER A 30 31.63 22.84 -0.05
N ILE A 31 31.44 22.72 1.27
CA ILE A 31 32.08 23.59 2.26
C ILE A 31 33.52 23.19 2.56
N GLY A 32 34.00 22.05 2.04
CA GLY A 32 35.31 21.47 2.35
C GLY A 32 35.26 20.61 3.63
N PHE A 33 35.92 19.47 3.58
CA PHE A 33 35.92 18.53 4.71
C PHE A 33 36.69 19.05 5.91
N GLU A 34 37.63 19.95 5.71
CA GLU A 34 38.36 20.67 6.75
C GLU A 34 37.47 21.45 7.73
N ASN A 35 36.26 21.80 7.33
CA ASN A 35 35.25 22.50 8.14
C ASN A 35 34.31 21.55 8.90
N ILE A 36 34.46 20.22 8.69
CA ILE A 36 33.56 19.19 9.21
C ILE A 36 34.32 18.26 10.17
N GLN A 37 33.80 18.11 11.36
CA GLN A 37 34.14 17.04 12.27
C GLN A 37 33.17 15.88 12.07
N MET A 38 33.64 14.67 11.82
CA MET A 38 32.80 13.47 11.71
C MET A 38 33.08 12.57 12.92
N ILE A 39 32.04 12.20 13.63
CA ILE A 39 32.13 11.37 14.84
C ILE A 39 31.40 10.05 14.52
N LEU A 40 32.21 8.99 14.34
CA LEU A 40 31.73 7.63 14.06
C LEU A 40 31.63 6.88 15.40
N VAL A 41 30.42 6.57 15.84
CA VAL A 41 30.19 5.88 17.11
C VAL A 41 29.78 4.44 16.81
N ASN A 42 30.73 3.51 16.93
CA ASN A 42 30.46 2.09 16.79
C ASN A 42 29.77 1.54 18.06
N ASP A 43 28.51 1.19 17.93
CA ASP A 43 27.66 0.68 19.00
C ASP A 43 27.73 -0.86 19.11
N GLY A 44 28.95 -1.40 19.06
CA GLY A 44 29.18 -2.85 19.16
C GLY A 44 28.73 -3.59 17.90
N SER A 45 29.07 -3.08 16.72
CA SER A 45 28.68 -3.66 15.41
C SER A 45 29.22 -5.07 15.26
N PRO A 46 28.41 -6.07 14.85
CA PRO A 46 28.85 -7.47 14.68
C PRO A 46 29.45 -7.75 13.30
N ASP A 47 29.39 -6.80 12.37
CA ASP A 47 29.86 -6.88 10.98
C ASP A 47 31.20 -6.11 10.78
N ASN A 48 31.66 -5.98 9.53
CA ASN A 48 32.92 -5.29 9.22
C ASN A 48 32.80 -3.74 9.24
N SER A 49 31.77 -3.18 9.81
CA SER A 49 31.60 -1.70 9.90
C SER A 49 32.74 -1.04 10.66
N GLU A 50 33.36 -1.73 11.65
CA GLU A 50 34.51 -1.23 12.40
C GLU A 50 35.74 -0.98 11.50
N GLU A 51 36.04 -1.90 10.61
CA GLU A 51 37.18 -1.78 9.68
C GLU A 51 37.00 -0.57 8.75
N ILE A 52 35.77 -0.31 8.28
CA ILE A 52 35.47 0.88 7.47
C ILE A 52 35.70 2.15 8.29
N CYS A 53 35.24 2.19 9.54
CA CYS A 53 35.43 3.35 10.41
C CYS A 53 36.91 3.66 10.62
N LEU A 54 37.73 2.63 10.93
CA LEU A 54 39.16 2.76 11.18
C LEU A 54 39.93 3.19 9.93
N LYS A 55 39.60 2.62 8.75
CA LYS A 55 40.15 3.04 7.45
C LYS A 55 40.00 4.55 7.23
N TYR A 56 38.79 5.07 7.41
CA TYR A 56 38.55 6.51 7.20
C TYR A 56 39.14 7.38 8.33
N LYS A 57 39.21 6.88 9.56
CA LYS A 57 39.92 7.55 10.67
C LYS A 57 41.42 7.70 10.39
N GLU A 58 42.05 6.68 9.81
CA GLU A 58 43.45 6.74 9.40
C GLU A 58 43.67 7.75 8.26
N MET A 59 42.79 7.76 7.26
CA MET A 59 42.86 8.71 6.13
C MET A 59 42.62 10.17 6.52
N TYR A 60 41.82 10.44 7.56
CA TYR A 60 41.45 11.79 7.99
C TYR A 60 41.56 11.96 9.52
N PRO A 61 42.74 11.80 10.10
CA PRO A 61 42.92 11.72 11.55
C PRO A 61 42.50 12.98 12.30
N GLU A 62 42.55 14.16 11.67
CA GLU A 62 42.13 15.39 12.28
C GLU A 62 40.62 15.67 12.23
N ASN A 63 39.93 15.08 11.28
CA ASN A 63 38.50 15.36 11.02
C ASN A 63 37.58 14.27 11.57
N ILE A 64 38.10 13.03 11.66
CA ILE A 64 37.27 11.89 12.08
C ILE A 64 37.65 11.47 13.50
N ILE A 65 36.66 11.40 14.37
CA ILE A 65 36.73 10.79 15.68
C ILE A 65 36.03 9.42 15.61
N TYR A 66 36.74 8.36 15.98
CA TYR A 66 36.15 7.03 16.12
C TYR A 66 36.00 6.70 17.60
N VAL A 67 34.80 6.26 17.96
CA VAL A 67 34.45 5.86 19.34
C VAL A 67 33.80 4.48 19.28
N LYS A 68 34.37 3.50 20.03
CA LYS A 68 33.75 2.17 20.21
C LYS A 68 33.10 2.08 21.58
N LYS A 69 31.93 1.47 21.64
CA LYS A 69 31.23 1.19 22.90
C LYS A 69 30.44 -0.12 22.80
N GLU A 70 30.07 -0.67 23.93
CA GLU A 70 29.12 -1.78 23.97
C GLU A 70 27.75 -1.34 23.43
N ASN A 71 27.02 -2.29 22.82
CA ASN A 71 25.72 -2.00 22.23
C ASN A 71 24.74 -1.48 23.29
N GLY A 72 24.26 -0.26 23.11
CA GLY A 72 23.28 0.41 23.95
C GLY A 72 22.17 1.07 23.15
N GLY A 73 22.12 0.83 21.83
CA GLY A 73 21.15 1.38 20.89
C GLY A 73 21.47 2.78 20.39
N VAL A 74 20.73 3.20 19.39
CA VAL A 74 20.95 4.45 18.64
C VAL A 74 20.98 5.70 19.51
N SER A 75 20.09 5.78 20.52
CA SER A 75 20.04 6.88 21.49
C SER A 75 21.34 6.99 22.30
N SER A 76 21.86 5.86 22.77
CA SER A 76 23.11 5.78 23.53
C SER A 76 24.32 6.19 22.67
N ALA A 77 24.35 5.73 21.41
CA ALA A 77 25.42 6.10 20.47
C ALA A 77 25.38 7.60 20.13
N ARG A 78 24.20 8.18 19.87
CA ARG A 78 24.05 9.62 19.61
C ARG A 78 24.46 10.47 20.82
N ASN A 79 24.07 10.08 22.04
CA ASN A 79 24.51 10.73 23.29
C ASN A 79 26.02 10.69 23.44
N LYS A 80 26.62 9.54 23.17
CA LYS A 80 28.10 9.40 23.23
C LYS A 80 28.80 10.29 22.19
N GLY A 81 28.24 10.38 20.97
CA GLY A 81 28.77 11.27 19.94
C GLY A 81 28.72 12.76 20.31
N LEU A 82 27.67 13.19 21.02
CA LEU A 82 27.53 14.58 21.49
C LEU A 82 28.66 14.99 22.44
N GLU A 83 29.22 14.10 23.22
CA GLU A 83 30.32 14.38 24.15
C GLU A 83 31.60 14.84 23.40
N TYR A 84 31.78 14.37 22.16
CA TYR A 84 32.97 14.70 21.33
C TYR A 84 32.72 15.84 20.33
N ALA A 85 31.46 16.29 20.18
CA ALA A 85 31.13 17.30 19.21
C ALA A 85 31.67 18.68 19.59
N THR A 86 32.50 19.29 18.73
CA THR A 86 33.10 20.61 18.93
C THR A 86 32.58 21.67 17.96
N GLY A 87 31.91 21.25 16.89
CA GLY A 87 31.36 22.15 15.85
C GLY A 87 30.27 23.08 16.36
N LYS A 88 30.16 24.26 15.77
CA LYS A 88 29.10 25.23 16.08
C LYS A 88 27.70 24.72 15.81
N TYR A 89 27.59 23.83 14.80
CA TYR A 89 26.32 23.18 14.41
C TYR A 89 26.46 21.67 14.50
N ILE A 90 25.38 21.00 14.91
CA ILE A 90 25.31 19.55 15.04
C ILE A 90 24.38 18.99 13.94
N HIS A 91 24.83 17.92 13.31
CA HIS A 91 24.06 17.08 12.43
C HIS A 91 24.09 15.63 12.96
N PHE A 92 22.94 15.05 13.23
CA PHE A 92 22.82 13.63 13.49
C PHE A 92 22.45 12.95 12.16
N MET A 93 23.25 12.01 11.72
CA MET A 93 23.06 11.36 10.42
C MET A 93 23.00 9.86 10.59
N ASP A 94 22.05 9.20 9.95
CA ASP A 94 21.95 7.75 9.97
C ASP A 94 23.01 7.14 9.05
N SER A 95 23.58 6.00 9.46
CA SER A 95 24.75 5.38 8.83
C SER A 95 24.50 4.66 7.49
N ASP A 96 23.26 4.63 7.04
CA ASP A 96 22.86 4.05 5.74
C ASP A 96 22.29 5.10 4.75
N ASP A 97 22.26 6.37 5.14
CA ASP A 97 21.72 7.47 4.36
C ASP A 97 22.83 8.31 3.69
N ARG A 98 22.44 9.30 2.89
CA ARG A 98 23.37 10.25 2.27
C ARG A 98 22.75 11.63 2.10
N ILE A 99 23.61 12.64 1.91
CA ILE A 99 23.22 14.03 1.72
C ILE A 99 23.72 14.58 0.38
N SER A 100 22.98 15.55 -0.18
CA SER A 100 23.38 16.24 -1.41
C SER A 100 24.62 17.11 -1.21
N LYS A 101 25.36 17.39 -2.29
CA LYS A 101 26.68 18.05 -2.27
C LYS A 101 26.71 19.42 -1.56
N ASN A 102 25.64 20.21 -1.66
CA ASN A 102 25.58 21.56 -1.06
C ASN A 102 24.72 21.60 0.22
N PHE A 103 24.38 20.45 0.80
CA PHE A 103 23.53 20.35 1.99
C PHE A 103 24.02 21.28 3.12
N TYR A 104 25.26 21.13 3.54
CA TYR A 104 25.83 21.98 4.60
C TYR A 104 25.99 23.43 4.16
N LYS A 105 26.41 23.72 2.92
CA LYS A 105 26.56 25.08 2.42
C LYS A 105 25.25 25.88 2.50
N LYS A 106 24.16 25.27 2.07
CA LYS A 106 22.83 25.91 2.12
C LYS A 106 22.31 26.07 3.55
N GLY A 107 22.49 25.03 4.38
CA GLY A 107 22.13 25.08 5.80
C GLY A 107 22.86 26.21 6.55
N LEU A 108 24.18 26.28 6.43
CA LEU A 108 24.99 27.32 7.06
C LEU A 108 24.59 28.71 6.58
N LYS A 109 24.39 28.89 5.26
CA LYS A 109 23.95 30.18 4.72
C LYS A 109 22.65 30.67 5.36
N MET A 110 21.68 29.80 5.55
CA MET A 110 20.41 30.19 6.17
C MET A 110 20.56 30.44 7.68
N LEU A 111 21.33 29.61 8.40
CA LEU A 111 21.57 29.73 9.84
C LEU A 111 22.40 30.98 10.20
N GLU A 112 23.36 31.38 9.34
CA GLU A 112 24.24 32.51 9.59
C GLU A 112 23.60 33.84 9.19
N ASN A 113 22.72 33.83 8.16
CA ASN A 113 22.07 35.06 7.65
C ASN A 113 20.68 35.31 8.29
N SER A 114 20.24 34.47 9.23
CA SER A 114 18.92 34.58 9.84
C SER A 114 19.00 34.35 11.34
N ASN A 115 18.05 34.93 12.08
CA ASN A 115 17.97 34.71 13.54
C ASN A 115 17.17 33.40 13.84
N ILE A 116 17.72 32.26 13.36
CA ILE A 116 17.18 30.92 13.62
C ILE A 116 18.30 29.99 14.09
N SER A 117 17.92 28.94 14.77
CA SER A 117 18.88 27.98 15.33
C SER A 117 18.75 26.57 14.77
N VAL A 118 17.77 26.34 13.92
CA VAL A 118 17.48 25.03 13.31
C VAL A 118 17.05 25.23 11.85
N VAL A 119 17.62 24.44 10.96
CA VAL A 119 17.12 24.28 9.57
C VAL A 119 16.85 22.83 9.27
N CYS A 120 15.86 22.56 8.40
CA CYS A 120 15.56 21.21 7.94
C CYS A 120 15.51 21.12 6.42
N PHE A 121 15.79 19.92 5.90
CA PHE A 121 15.94 19.64 4.49
C PHE A 121 14.90 18.65 4.00
N ARG A 122 14.64 18.74 2.71
CA ARG A 122 13.70 17.89 2.00
C ARG A 122 14.19 16.43 1.93
N ILE A 123 13.29 15.47 2.16
CA ILE A 123 13.60 14.04 2.16
C ILE A 123 13.24 13.43 0.81
N LYS A 124 14.19 12.72 0.21
CA LYS A 124 13.97 11.89 -0.97
C LYS A 124 14.36 10.45 -0.66
N MET A 125 13.45 9.53 -0.85
CA MET A 125 13.74 8.09 -0.71
C MET A 125 14.57 7.57 -1.88
N PHE A 126 15.42 6.59 -1.63
CA PHE A 126 16.20 5.92 -2.65
C PHE A 126 16.39 4.42 -2.32
N ASP A 127 16.97 3.67 -3.25
CA ASP A 127 17.11 2.22 -3.26
C ASP A 127 15.78 1.52 -3.56
N ALA A 128 15.12 0.84 -2.63
CA ALA A 128 13.86 0.11 -2.86
C ALA A 128 12.66 1.04 -3.17
N ALA A 129 12.71 2.31 -2.78
CA ALA A 129 11.71 3.32 -3.10
C ALA A 129 12.37 4.59 -3.64
N ARG A 130 11.71 5.30 -4.57
CA ARG A 130 12.28 6.50 -5.22
C ARG A 130 11.37 7.72 -5.15
N ASN A 131 10.51 7.79 -4.16
CA ASN A 131 9.54 8.89 -3.98
C ASN A 131 10.04 9.92 -2.98
N TYR A 132 9.35 11.06 -2.90
CA TYR A 132 9.48 11.97 -1.76
C TYR A 132 8.70 11.44 -0.55
N HIS A 133 9.09 11.87 0.63
CA HIS A 133 8.43 11.50 1.87
C HIS A 133 6.98 12.03 1.92
N ASN A 134 6.08 11.37 2.64
CA ASN A 134 4.67 11.77 2.74
C ASN A 134 4.47 13.20 3.27
N MET A 135 5.40 13.73 4.07
CA MET A 135 5.39 15.10 4.55
C MET A 135 6.08 16.10 3.60
N ASP A 136 6.24 15.79 2.33
CA ASP A 136 6.86 16.65 1.33
C ASP A 136 6.13 17.99 1.12
N TYR A 137 4.85 18.05 1.50
CA TYR A 137 4.06 19.29 1.47
C TYR A 137 4.72 20.47 2.20
N ARG A 138 5.51 20.20 3.25
CA ARG A 138 6.26 21.22 4.02
C ARG A 138 7.25 22.02 3.16
N PHE A 139 7.72 21.41 2.09
CA PHE A 139 8.75 21.94 1.19
C PHE A 139 8.18 22.59 -0.07
N LYS A 140 6.87 22.78 -0.17
CA LYS A 140 6.27 23.57 -1.25
C LYS A 140 6.50 25.06 -1.03
N GLY A 141 6.76 25.82 -2.11
CA GLY A 141 6.89 27.27 -2.09
C GLY A 141 8.31 27.80 -1.86
N GLY A 142 9.35 26.95 -1.98
CA GLY A 142 10.76 27.38 -1.88
C GLY A 142 11.30 27.45 -0.46
N ASP A 143 12.55 27.92 -0.33
CA ASP A 143 13.25 28.10 0.95
C ASP A 143 12.56 29.20 1.78
N LYS A 144 12.30 28.94 3.07
CA LYS A 144 11.55 29.86 3.95
C LYS A 144 11.85 29.64 5.42
N ILE A 145 11.48 30.63 6.24
CA ILE A 145 11.47 30.51 7.71
C ILE A 145 10.03 30.39 8.16
N VAL A 146 9.77 29.42 9.05
CA VAL A 146 8.45 29.14 9.61
C VAL A 146 8.46 29.41 11.11
N ASP A 147 7.52 30.19 11.58
CA ASP A 147 7.24 30.38 13.02
C ASP A 147 6.23 29.33 13.49
N LEU A 148 6.69 28.33 14.23
CA LEU A 148 5.91 27.18 14.65
C LEU A 148 4.83 27.51 15.69
N THR A 149 4.90 28.70 16.30
CA THR A 149 3.85 29.20 17.20
C THR A 149 2.63 29.65 16.44
N LYS A 150 2.79 30.02 15.17
CA LYS A 150 1.73 30.49 14.27
C LYS A 150 1.31 29.43 13.26
N ASP A 151 2.29 28.78 12.62
CA ASP A 151 2.04 27.73 11.64
C ASP A 151 2.57 26.39 12.16
N TYR A 152 1.75 25.72 12.97
CA TYR A 152 2.09 24.47 13.63
C TYR A 152 2.08 23.23 12.72
N GLN A 153 1.71 23.38 11.45
CA GLN A 153 1.55 22.27 10.50
C GLN A 153 2.87 21.92 9.76
N TYR A 154 4.02 22.31 10.32
CA TYR A 154 5.37 21.95 9.84
C TYR A 154 6.11 21.09 10.85
N PRO A 155 5.63 19.86 11.16
CA PRO A 155 6.27 19.01 12.14
C PRO A 155 7.69 18.64 11.73
N LEU A 156 8.64 18.77 12.66
CA LEU A 156 10.04 18.39 12.51
C LEU A 156 10.41 17.40 13.60
N TYR A 157 10.37 16.12 13.29
CA TYR A 157 10.82 15.03 14.16
C TYR A 157 11.84 14.12 13.46
N HIS A 158 11.97 14.16 12.15
CA HIS A 158 13.04 13.50 11.40
C HIS A 158 14.35 14.23 11.65
N MET A 159 14.98 13.91 12.75
CA MET A 159 16.21 14.56 13.23
C MET A 159 17.35 14.51 12.19
N PRO A 160 17.59 13.41 11.42
CA PRO A 160 18.68 13.39 10.45
C PRO A 160 18.56 14.44 9.34
N THR A 161 17.40 15.06 9.19
CA THR A 161 17.21 16.14 8.20
C THR A 161 17.53 17.52 8.74
N ALA A 162 17.98 17.64 9.97
CA ALA A 162 18.16 18.94 10.63
C ALA A 162 19.63 19.28 10.91
N LEU A 163 20.00 20.56 10.69
CA LEU A 163 21.19 21.16 11.29
C LEU A 163 20.74 22.02 12.47
N ILE A 164 21.36 21.83 13.62
CA ILE A 164 20.96 22.43 14.89
C ILE A 164 22.14 23.18 15.48
N LYS A 165 21.95 24.43 15.94
CA LYS A 165 22.99 25.13 16.74
C LYS A 165 23.28 24.35 18.00
N LYS A 166 24.55 24.08 18.28
CA LYS A 166 25.01 23.29 19.41
C LYS A 166 24.50 23.82 20.75
N GLU A 167 24.40 25.12 20.91
CA GLU A 167 23.92 25.78 22.15
C GLU A 167 22.50 25.35 22.58
N LEU A 168 21.63 24.94 21.63
CA LEU A 168 20.30 24.42 21.95
C LEU A 168 20.34 23.04 22.59
N LEU A 169 21.45 22.32 22.48
CA LEU A 169 21.60 20.92 22.86
C LEU A 169 22.37 20.72 24.17
N ASN A 170 22.86 21.80 24.82
CA ASN A 170 23.81 21.72 25.92
C ASN A 170 23.38 20.79 27.07
N ASP A 171 22.10 20.69 27.38
CA ASP A 171 21.53 19.89 28.47
C ASP A 171 20.58 18.80 27.94
N LEU A 172 20.49 18.62 26.62
CA LEU A 172 19.62 17.63 26.01
C LEU A 172 20.34 16.31 25.78
N LYS A 173 19.63 15.22 26.09
CA LYS A 173 20.05 13.85 25.80
C LYS A 173 18.90 13.06 25.22
N PHE A 174 19.22 12.10 24.33
CA PHE A 174 18.26 11.09 23.90
C PHE A 174 17.90 10.17 25.05
N ASP A 175 16.64 9.80 25.13
CA ASP A 175 16.18 8.83 26.12
C ASP A 175 16.59 7.40 25.67
N ILE A 176 17.52 6.80 26.40
CA ILE A 176 18.05 5.47 26.09
C ILE A 176 17.04 4.33 26.32
N LYS A 177 15.94 4.60 27.01
CA LYS A 177 14.85 3.63 27.23
C LYS A 177 13.96 3.50 26.01
N LEU A 178 13.93 4.52 25.13
CA LEU A 178 13.14 4.53 23.91
C LEU A 178 13.94 3.90 22.77
N LYS A 179 13.42 2.80 22.24
CA LYS A 179 13.95 2.15 21.03
C LYS A 179 13.35 2.70 19.73
N ILE A 180 12.21 3.38 19.85
CA ILE A 180 11.42 3.93 18.72
C ILE A 180 10.81 5.24 19.18
N SER A 181 10.73 6.24 18.28
CA SER A 181 10.23 7.61 18.54
C SER A 181 11.06 8.39 19.59
N GLU A 182 12.32 8.06 19.75
CA GLU A 182 13.31 8.81 20.54
C GLU A 182 13.57 10.19 19.91
N ASP A 183 13.54 10.26 18.60
CA ASP A 183 13.70 11.47 17.80
C ASP A 183 12.49 12.43 17.96
N VAL A 184 11.27 11.92 18.04
CA VAL A 184 10.07 12.73 18.32
C VAL A 184 10.19 13.45 19.66
N LYS A 185 10.60 12.73 20.70
CA LYS A 185 10.80 13.30 22.05
C LYS A 185 11.91 14.34 22.03
N PHE A 186 13.07 14.01 21.49
CA PHE A 186 14.24 14.88 21.42
C PHE A 186 13.97 16.16 20.62
N MET A 187 13.42 16.02 19.42
CA MET A 187 13.12 17.15 18.55
C MET A 187 12.01 18.05 19.10
N SER A 188 11.08 17.51 19.88
CA SER A 188 10.08 18.33 20.59
C SER A 188 10.73 19.31 21.58
N GLU A 189 11.77 18.88 22.29
CA GLU A 189 12.56 19.79 23.15
C GLU A 189 13.33 20.85 22.36
N VAL A 190 13.93 20.46 21.25
CA VAL A 190 14.66 21.37 20.37
C VAL A 190 13.74 22.48 19.83
N VAL A 191 12.54 22.09 19.35
CA VAL A 191 11.63 23.06 18.70
C VAL A 191 10.95 24.00 19.69
N VAL A 192 10.67 23.58 20.94
CA VAL A 192 10.12 24.50 21.94
C VAL A 192 11.13 25.58 22.37
N ARG A 193 12.43 25.29 22.23
CA ARG A 193 13.51 26.27 22.50
C ARG A 193 13.68 27.25 21.32
N CYS A 194 13.68 26.77 20.07
CA CYS A 194 13.92 27.63 18.92
C CYS A 194 12.67 28.32 18.37
N LYS A 195 11.50 27.71 18.45
CA LYS A 195 10.17 28.20 17.99
C LYS A 195 10.08 28.54 16.50
N LYS A 196 11.21 28.77 15.82
CA LYS A 196 11.30 29.06 14.39
C LYS A 196 12.28 28.10 13.73
N ILE A 197 11.96 27.62 12.55
CA ILE A 197 12.81 26.73 11.76
C ILE A 197 12.97 27.25 10.33
N GLY A 198 14.12 26.99 9.74
CA GLY A 198 14.34 27.18 8.31
C GLY A 198 13.97 25.94 7.53
N ILE A 199 13.29 26.10 6.41
CA ILE A 199 12.94 25.04 5.46
C ILE A 199 13.79 25.23 4.20
N ILE A 200 14.58 24.21 3.83
CA ILE A 200 15.43 24.22 2.62
C ILE A 200 14.89 23.15 1.64
N THR A 201 14.54 23.60 0.44
CA THR A 201 13.91 22.79 -0.59
C THR A 201 14.85 22.39 -1.71
N SER A 202 15.95 23.14 -1.87
CA SER A 202 16.90 23.02 -2.97
C SER A 202 17.93 21.89 -2.77
N GLU A 203 18.12 21.43 -1.53
CA GLU A 203 19.06 20.36 -1.18
C GLU A 203 18.32 19.22 -0.50
N LEU A 204 18.88 17.99 -0.58
CA LEU A 204 18.18 16.77 -0.24
C LEU A 204 18.92 15.97 0.82
N TYR A 205 18.16 15.46 1.78
CA TYR A 205 18.51 14.31 2.57
C TYR A 205 17.97 13.05 1.86
N TYR A 206 18.84 12.11 1.49
CA TYR A 206 18.47 10.86 0.83
C TYR A 206 18.30 9.77 1.87
N TYR A 207 17.06 9.38 2.09
CA TYR A 207 16.66 8.33 3.04
C TYR A 207 16.61 6.98 2.33
N ARG A 208 17.40 6.00 2.80
CA ARG A 208 17.47 4.66 2.22
C ARG A 208 16.27 3.81 2.66
N LYS A 209 15.57 3.25 1.71
CA LYS A 209 14.64 2.15 1.93
C LYS A 209 15.36 0.84 1.57
N ARG A 210 15.76 0.08 2.60
CA ARG A 210 16.51 -1.16 2.38
C ARG A 210 15.62 -2.22 1.71
N GLN A 211 16.20 -2.97 0.77
CA GLN A 211 15.48 -4.03 0.05
C GLN A 211 15.16 -5.24 0.93
N ASP A 212 15.98 -5.48 1.95
CA ASP A 212 15.83 -6.58 2.92
C ASP A 212 14.89 -6.25 4.08
N GLU A 213 14.30 -5.04 4.11
CA GLU A 213 13.40 -4.55 5.16
C GLU A 213 14.00 -4.55 6.58
N SER A 214 15.33 -4.59 6.69
CA SER A 214 16.05 -4.65 7.97
C SER A 214 16.12 -3.33 8.74
N SER A 215 15.54 -2.24 8.22
CA SER A 215 15.58 -0.95 8.92
C SER A 215 14.70 -0.94 10.18
N ALA A 216 15.09 -0.14 11.18
CA ALA A 216 14.37 -0.03 12.46
C ALA A 216 12.89 0.34 12.28
N ILE A 217 12.57 1.21 11.33
CA ILE A 217 11.17 1.60 11.04
C ILE A 217 10.41 0.46 10.36
N GLN A 218 11.02 -0.27 9.43
CA GLN A 218 10.36 -1.38 8.73
C GLN A 218 10.07 -2.57 9.65
N SER A 219 10.83 -2.73 10.73
CA SER A 219 10.67 -3.78 11.75
C SER A 219 9.95 -3.32 13.01
N SER A 220 9.55 -2.05 13.10
CA SER A 220 9.01 -1.44 14.34
C SER A 220 7.78 -2.16 14.90
N SER A 221 6.84 -2.56 14.05
CA SER A 221 5.61 -3.26 14.46
C SER A 221 5.85 -4.68 15.03
N ARG A 222 7.08 -5.18 14.94
CA ARG A 222 7.51 -6.47 15.53
C ARG A 222 8.12 -6.28 16.94
N ASN A 223 8.09 -5.06 17.50
CA ASN A 223 8.69 -4.73 18.78
C ASN A 223 7.61 -4.22 19.75
N LEU A 224 7.50 -4.82 20.95
CA LEU A 224 6.57 -4.39 22.00
C LEU A 224 6.77 -2.92 22.42
N SER A 225 7.99 -2.41 22.36
CA SER A 225 8.31 -1.00 22.62
C SER A 225 7.54 -0.02 21.71
N PHE A 226 7.26 -0.41 20.47
CA PHE A 226 6.42 0.37 19.56
C PHE A 226 5.00 0.57 20.11
N TYR A 227 4.43 -0.46 20.73
CA TYR A 227 3.05 -0.42 21.24
C TYR A 227 2.93 0.25 22.59
N PHE A 228 3.88 0.02 23.50
CA PHE A 228 3.73 0.42 24.89
C PHE A 228 4.67 1.54 25.32
N ASP A 229 5.97 1.45 24.99
CA ASP A 229 6.93 2.45 25.48
C ASP A 229 6.76 3.79 24.77
N THR A 230 6.51 3.78 23.45
CA THR A 230 6.32 5.03 22.72
C THR A 230 5.14 5.85 23.23
N PRO A 231 3.90 5.31 23.40
CA PRO A 231 2.80 6.09 23.98
C PRO A 231 3.07 6.52 25.42
N LYS A 232 3.64 5.66 26.25
CA LYS A 232 3.87 5.93 27.68
C LYS A 232 4.98 6.95 27.93
N TYR A 233 6.10 6.89 27.19
CA TYR A 233 7.30 7.66 27.51
C TYR A 233 7.65 8.74 26.49
N SER A 234 7.25 8.59 25.21
CA SER A 234 7.45 9.62 24.19
C SER A 234 6.22 10.53 24.09
N PHE A 235 5.05 10.00 23.75
CA PHE A 235 3.86 10.83 23.52
C PHE A 235 3.40 11.54 24.80
N GLN A 236 3.34 10.81 25.93
CA GLN A 236 2.95 11.43 27.20
C GLN A 236 3.91 12.57 27.60
N TYR A 237 5.22 12.38 27.40
CA TYR A 237 6.20 13.43 27.64
C TYR A 237 5.95 14.67 26.79
N VAL A 238 5.72 14.49 25.48
CA VAL A 238 5.44 15.61 24.55
C VAL A 238 4.13 16.32 24.91
N LEU A 239 3.10 15.58 25.37
CA LEU A 239 1.86 16.17 25.88
C LEU A 239 2.07 16.99 27.17
N ASP A 240 2.95 16.55 28.06
CA ASP A 240 3.29 17.31 29.26
C ASP A 240 4.13 18.55 28.90
N LEU A 241 5.00 18.44 27.90
CA LEU A 241 5.70 19.58 27.32
C LEU A 241 4.72 20.60 26.72
N ALA A 242 3.64 20.13 26.07
CA ALA A 242 2.58 20.98 25.53
C ALA A 242 1.84 21.77 26.62
N LYS A 243 1.68 21.22 27.82
CA LYS A 243 1.14 21.96 28.97
C LYS A 243 2.13 23.03 29.48
N LYS A 244 3.42 22.70 29.49
CA LYS A 244 4.49 23.62 29.93
C LYS A 244 4.71 24.79 28.97
N TYR A 245 4.47 24.57 27.67
CA TYR A 245 4.65 25.58 26.60
C TYR A 245 3.34 25.83 25.83
N PRO A 246 2.37 26.59 26.38
CA PRO A 246 1.04 26.77 25.78
C PRO A 246 1.06 27.35 24.35
N ASN A 247 2.04 28.21 24.04
CA ASN A 247 2.23 28.79 22.70
C ASN A 247 2.76 27.78 21.66
N MET A 248 3.23 26.60 22.09
CA MET A 248 3.66 25.50 21.24
C MET A 248 2.71 24.28 21.31
N LYS A 249 1.61 24.38 22.08
CA LYS A 249 0.68 23.26 22.34
C LYS A 249 0.20 22.61 21.04
N LYS A 250 -0.32 23.40 20.10
CA LYS A 250 -0.85 22.88 18.82
C LYS A 250 0.23 22.20 17.99
N TYR A 251 1.45 22.76 18.00
CA TYR A 251 2.59 22.13 17.30
C TYR A 251 2.93 20.76 17.89
N LEU A 252 3.06 20.67 19.21
CA LEU A 252 3.42 19.44 19.90
C LEU A 252 2.33 18.37 19.76
N GLN A 253 1.06 18.75 19.84
CA GLN A 253 -0.06 17.87 19.55
C GLN A 253 -0.06 17.37 18.11
N ASN A 254 0.23 18.25 17.13
CA ASN A 254 0.31 17.85 15.72
C ASN A 254 1.52 16.93 15.46
N ALA A 255 2.63 17.11 16.17
CA ALA A 255 3.79 16.21 16.07
C ALA A 255 3.44 14.77 16.48
N ILE A 256 2.74 14.61 17.61
CA ILE A 256 2.26 13.30 18.09
C ILE A 256 1.23 12.71 17.10
N LEU A 257 0.28 13.51 16.65
CA LEU A 257 -0.79 13.06 15.77
C LEU A 257 -0.26 12.48 14.44
N ASN A 258 0.85 13.03 13.95
CA ASN A 258 1.52 12.50 12.75
C ASN A 258 2.12 11.08 12.95
N ASP A 259 2.43 10.66 14.16
CA ASP A 259 2.83 9.28 14.48
C ASP A 259 1.58 8.41 14.78
N VAL A 260 0.64 8.93 15.58
CA VAL A 260 -0.59 8.21 15.99
C VAL A 260 -1.42 7.74 14.81
N LYS A 261 -1.55 8.54 13.73
CA LYS A 261 -2.32 8.16 12.54
C LYS A 261 -1.88 6.82 11.94
N TRP A 262 -0.57 6.57 11.85
CA TRP A 262 -0.02 5.31 11.33
C TRP A 262 -0.30 4.13 12.25
N ARG A 263 -0.36 4.38 13.55
CA ARG A 263 -0.67 3.37 14.57
C ARG A 263 -2.14 2.96 14.54
N ILE A 264 -3.02 3.85 14.10
CA ILE A 264 -4.45 3.57 13.93
C ILE A 264 -4.72 2.75 12.66
N PHE A 265 -3.95 2.95 11.59
CA PHE A 265 -4.25 2.37 10.26
C PHE A 265 -3.39 1.18 9.85
N GLU A 266 -2.14 1.11 10.29
CA GLU A 266 -1.16 0.15 9.73
C GLU A 266 -0.70 -0.93 10.72
N CYS A 267 -1.27 -0.99 11.93
CA CYS A 267 -0.84 -1.95 12.93
C CYS A 267 -1.33 -3.37 12.65
N SER A 268 -0.41 -4.23 12.22
CA SER A 268 -0.61 -5.66 12.38
C SER A 268 -0.34 -6.03 13.84
N PHE A 269 -1.37 -6.30 14.62
CA PHE A 269 -1.24 -6.73 16.03
C PHE A 269 -0.67 -8.15 16.21
N GLY A 270 0.02 -8.69 15.19
CA GLY A 270 0.42 -10.09 15.17
C GLY A 270 1.31 -10.57 16.33
N ILE A 271 1.93 -9.63 17.05
CA ILE A 271 2.74 -9.95 18.24
C ILE A 271 1.99 -9.73 19.56
N LEU A 272 0.80 -9.13 19.55
CA LEU A 272 0.03 -8.82 20.75
C LEU A 272 -1.02 -9.89 21.02
N ASN A 273 -1.14 -10.33 22.25
CA ASN A 273 -2.31 -11.08 22.70
C ASN A 273 -3.52 -10.15 22.90
N ASP A 274 -4.71 -10.71 23.13
CA ASP A 274 -5.96 -9.93 23.16
C ASP A 274 -6.00 -8.91 24.33
N ASN A 275 -5.40 -9.23 25.49
CA ASN A 275 -5.30 -8.28 26.60
C ASN A 275 -4.36 -7.12 26.26
N GLN A 276 -3.23 -7.41 25.63
CA GLN A 276 -2.28 -6.40 25.16
C GLN A 276 -2.87 -5.50 24.06
N LYS A 277 -3.70 -6.05 23.17
CA LYS A 277 -4.45 -5.24 22.17
C LYS A 277 -5.39 -4.26 22.87
N LYS A 278 -6.16 -4.71 23.84
CA LYS A 278 -7.06 -3.84 24.62
C LYS A 278 -6.29 -2.73 25.35
N GLU A 279 -5.20 -3.09 26.03
CA GLU A 279 -4.35 -2.09 26.71
C GLU A 279 -3.79 -1.06 25.73
N TYR A 280 -3.31 -1.50 24.58
CA TYR A 280 -2.77 -0.60 23.55
C TYR A 280 -3.83 0.35 22.99
N ILE A 281 -5.04 -0.15 22.72
CA ILE A 281 -6.17 0.64 22.24
C ILE A 281 -6.50 1.76 23.24
N GLU A 282 -6.57 1.43 24.54
CA GLU A 282 -6.80 2.43 25.57
C GLU A 282 -5.67 3.46 25.67
N LEU A 283 -4.41 3.04 25.58
CA LEU A 283 -3.26 3.97 25.58
C LEU A 283 -3.33 4.98 24.43
N ILE A 284 -3.64 4.54 23.21
CA ILE A 284 -3.76 5.44 22.05
C ILE A 284 -4.98 6.36 22.19
N ARG A 285 -6.10 5.85 22.74
CA ARG A 285 -7.29 6.66 23.01
C ARG A 285 -6.97 7.75 24.05
N ASP A 286 -6.27 7.43 25.12
CA ASP A 286 -5.84 8.39 26.14
C ASP A 286 -4.94 9.48 25.58
N VAL A 287 -4.07 9.15 24.65
CA VAL A 287 -3.25 10.13 23.90
C VAL A 287 -4.16 11.06 23.09
N LEU A 288 -5.10 10.51 22.32
CA LEU A 288 -6.01 11.31 21.49
C LEU A 288 -6.94 12.20 22.32
N LEU A 289 -7.39 11.74 23.51
CA LEU A 289 -8.23 12.56 24.41
C LEU A 289 -7.52 13.84 24.87
N LYS A 290 -6.18 13.83 24.91
CA LYS A 290 -5.36 14.99 25.28
C LYS A 290 -4.99 15.90 24.10
N ILE A 291 -5.32 15.52 22.86
CA ILE A 291 -5.14 16.32 21.64
C ILE A 291 -6.43 17.09 21.35
N ASP A 292 -6.34 18.38 21.08
CA ASP A 292 -7.50 19.23 20.78
C ASP A 292 -8.15 18.82 19.43
N ASP A 293 -9.47 18.79 19.34
CA ASP A 293 -10.20 18.39 18.13
C ASP A 293 -9.83 19.28 16.94
N GLU A 294 -9.61 20.58 17.15
CA GLU A 294 -9.17 21.49 16.10
C GLU A 294 -7.83 21.10 15.48
N VAL A 295 -6.92 20.48 16.23
CA VAL A 295 -5.64 19.99 15.70
C VAL A 295 -5.85 18.73 14.84
N ILE A 296 -6.76 17.84 15.27
CA ILE A 296 -7.15 16.64 14.51
C ILE A 296 -7.75 17.05 13.17
N VAL A 297 -8.69 18.00 13.19
CA VAL A 297 -9.39 18.46 11.99
C VAL A 297 -8.49 19.24 11.03
N ALA A 298 -7.51 19.98 11.54
CA ALA A 298 -6.63 20.82 10.74
C ALA A 298 -5.48 20.04 10.08
N GLN A 299 -5.41 18.73 10.19
CA GLN A 299 -4.37 17.92 9.55
C GLN A 299 -4.30 18.18 8.05
N LYS A 300 -3.08 18.30 7.50
CA LYS A 300 -2.85 18.46 6.07
C LYS A 300 -2.48 17.13 5.41
N HIS A 301 -2.92 16.97 4.16
CA HIS A 301 -2.60 15.81 3.32
C HIS A 301 -3.04 14.48 3.95
N VAL A 302 -4.19 14.51 4.59
CA VAL A 302 -4.93 13.35 5.06
C VAL A 302 -6.34 13.38 4.47
N ASP A 303 -6.92 12.20 4.26
CA ASP A 303 -8.30 12.10 3.81
C ASP A 303 -9.26 12.48 4.94
N ASN A 304 -10.40 13.05 4.60
CA ASN A 304 -11.43 13.39 5.58
C ASN A 304 -11.91 12.16 6.37
N SER A 305 -11.87 10.98 5.75
CA SER A 305 -12.18 9.71 6.42
C SER A 305 -11.27 9.44 7.61
N LEU A 306 -9.98 9.78 7.53
CA LEU A 306 -9.04 9.64 8.63
C LEU A 306 -9.42 10.52 9.81
N ILE A 307 -9.68 11.81 9.56
CA ILE A 307 -10.11 12.78 10.59
C ILE A 307 -11.34 12.26 11.33
N PHE A 308 -12.32 11.77 10.56
CA PHE A 308 -13.54 11.21 11.11
C PHE A 308 -13.30 9.99 12.00
N ARG A 309 -12.42 9.09 11.56
CA ARG A 309 -12.05 7.88 12.33
C ARG A 309 -11.28 8.24 13.60
N GLU A 310 -10.32 9.14 13.53
CA GLU A 310 -9.57 9.60 14.70
C GLU A 310 -10.49 10.20 15.78
N LEU A 311 -11.45 11.04 15.36
CA LEU A 311 -12.45 11.59 16.28
C LEU A 311 -13.38 10.50 16.84
N SER A 312 -13.83 9.56 16.00
CA SER A 312 -14.68 8.46 16.45
C SER A 312 -13.95 7.54 17.43
N PHE A 313 -12.69 7.25 17.17
CA PHE A 313 -11.81 6.48 18.03
C PHE A 313 -11.55 7.20 19.38
N LYS A 314 -11.21 8.50 19.32
CA LYS A 314 -11.01 9.35 20.48
C LYS A 314 -12.20 9.31 21.44
N TYR A 315 -13.42 9.42 20.90
CA TYR A 315 -14.64 9.48 21.71
C TYR A 315 -15.32 8.14 21.93
N ASN A 316 -14.72 7.04 21.47
CA ASN A 316 -15.27 5.69 21.55
C ASN A 316 -16.73 5.59 21.08
N LYS A 317 -17.05 6.24 19.97
CA LYS A 317 -18.40 6.27 19.39
C LYS A 317 -18.39 6.75 17.95
N GLN A 318 -19.34 6.30 17.18
CA GLN A 318 -19.61 6.86 15.84
C GLN A 318 -20.08 8.32 15.98
N ILE A 319 -19.23 9.27 15.63
CA ILE A 319 -19.57 10.70 15.74
C ILE A 319 -20.51 11.15 14.63
N GLY A 320 -20.63 10.42 13.52
CA GLY A 320 -21.46 10.76 12.38
C GLY A 320 -22.93 11.01 12.73
N ALA A 321 -23.49 10.20 13.66
CA ALA A 321 -24.85 10.39 14.16
C ALA A 321 -25.05 11.66 14.98
N LYS A 322 -23.96 12.30 15.43
CA LYS A 322 -23.98 13.51 16.29
C LYS A 322 -23.50 14.76 15.58
N LEU A 323 -23.20 14.65 14.29
CA LEU A 323 -22.88 15.82 13.48
C LEU A 323 -24.12 16.72 13.35
N LYS A 324 -23.90 18.03 13.45
CA LYS A 324 -24.92 19.06 13.24
C LYS A 324 -24.44 20.02 12.18
N VAL A 325 -25.37 20.51 11.40
CA VAL A 325 -25.10 21.61 10.46
C VAL A 325 -25.15 22.94 11.20
N ASN A 326 -24.06 23.69 11.07
CA ASN A 326 -24.00 25.07 11.51
C ASN A 326 -23.52 25.92 10.32
N GLU A 327 -24.40 26.83 9.83
CA GLU A 327 -24.18 27.51 8.55
C GLU A 327 -23.91 26.50 7.41
N ASP A 328 -22.76 26.62 6.73
CA ASP A 328 -22.35 25.74 5.65
C ASP A 328 -21.32 24.68 6.13
N SER A 329 -21.36 24.29 7.39
CA SER A 329 -20.36 23.40 7.97
C SER A 329 -21.00 22.28 8.79
N LEU A 330 -20.45 21.08 8.66
CA LEU A 330 -20.70 19.97 9.58
C LEU A 330 -19.80 20.11 10.81
N CYS A 331 -20.45 20.17 11.98
CA CYS A 331 -19.78 20.35 13.26
C CYS A 331 -20.03 19.16 14.17
N PHE A 332 -19.00 18.80 14.93
CA PHE A 332 -19.10 17.88 16.08
C PHE A 332 -18.81 18.68 17.34
N ASN A 333 -19.76 18.67 18.29
CA ASN A 333 -19.74 19.61 19.42
C ASN A 333 -19.65 21.07 18.92
N LYS A 334 -18.55 21.77 19.25
CA LYS A 334 -18.27 23.14 18.79
C LYS A 334 -17.21 23.19 17.66
N THR A 335 -16.65 22.05 17.29
CA THR A 335 -15.56 21.97 16.32
C THR A 335 -16.14 21.76 14.92
N LYS A 336 -15.79 22.64 13.99
CA LYS A 336 -16.08 22.51 12.56
C LYS A 336 -15.24 21.36 12.00
N ILE A 337 -15.89 20.33 11.44
CA ILE A 337 -15.22 19.16 10.88
C ILE A 337 -15.04 19.34 9.36
N PHE A 338 -16.13 19.61 8.63
CA PHE A 338 -16.11 19.77 7.18
C PHE A 338 -16.89 21.01 6.76
N ASN A 339 -16.41 21.65 5.71
CA ASN A 339 -17.22 22.62 4.96
C ASN A 339 -18.06 21.85 3.94
N LEU A 340 -19.37 22.04 3.95
CA LEU A 340 -20.29 21.35 3.03
C LEU A 340 -20.01 21.66 1.56
N ASN A 341 -19.54 22.87 1.27
CA ASN A 341 -19.19 23.30 -0.09
C ASN A 341 -17.85 22.72 -0.58
N GLU A 342 -17.05 22.11 0.31
CA GLU A 342 -15.77 21.46 0.00
C GLU A 342 -15.86 19.93 -0.06
N LEU A 343 -17.04 19.37 0.24
CA LEU A 343 -17.26 17.93 0.18
C LEU A 343 -17.05 17.40 -1.23
N VAL A 344 -16.37 16.26 -1.34
CA VAL A 344 -16.03 15.61 -2.60
C VAL A 344 -16.72 14.26 -2.69
N LEU A 345 -17.57 14.09 -3.70
CA LEU A 345 -18.17 12.81 -4.06
C LEU A 345 -17.21 12.06 -4.98
N LYS A 346 -16.73 10.91 -4.54
CA LYS A 346 -15.85 10.03 -5.32
C LYS A 346 -16.68 9.15 -6.24
N ILE A 347 -16.51 9.31 -7.55
CA ILE A 347 -17.15 8.49 -8.59
C ILE A 347 -16.23 7.29 -8.86
N TYR A 348 -16.59 6.12 -8.35
CA TYR A 348 -15.82 4.87 -8.46
C TYR A 348 -15.99 4.19 -9.81
N CYS A 349 -17.24 4.11 -10.27
CA CYS A 349 -17.61 3.54 -11.56
C CYS A 349 -18.49 4.52 -12.31
N LEU A 350 -18.22 4.69 -13.58
CA LEU A 350 -19.08 5.39 -14.53
C LEU A 350 -18.93 4.66 -15.85
N ASP A 351 -20.05 4.10 -16.33
CA ASP A 351 -20.08 3.33 -17.58
C ASP A 351 -21.45 3.42 -18.23
N ILE A 352 -21.52 3.16 -19.54
CA ILE A 352 -22.75 3.10 -20.33
C ILE A 352 -23.09 1.64 -20.61
N GLU A 353 -24.26 1.19 -20.18
CA GLU A 353 -24.79 -0.13 -20.50
C GLU A 353 -26.28 -0.03 -20.81
N ASN A 354 -26.74 -0.76 -21.84
CA ASN A 354 -28.16 -0.83 -22.24
C ASN A 354 -28.86 0.55 -22.36
N ASN A 355 -28.20 1.52 -22.97
CA ASN A 355 -28.66 2.91 -23.14
C ASN A 355 -28.81 3.72 -21.83
N ASN A 356 -28.25 3.21 -20.73
CA ASN A 356 -28.22 3.90 -19.45
C ASN A 356 -26.80 4.30 -19.06
N LEU A 357 -26.63 5.44 -18.43
CA LEU A 357 -25.43 5.85 -17.72
C LEU A 357 -25.53 5.34 -16.28
N ASN A 358 -24.68 4.39 -15.94
CA ASN A 358 -24.59 3.81 -14.62
C ASN A 358 -23.46 4.48 -13.84
N ILE A 359 -23.76 5.01 -12.68
CA ILE A 359 -22.79 5.69 -11.81
C ILE A 359 -22.84 5.08 -10.42
N SER A 360 -21.66 4.67 -9.91
CA SER A 360 -21.49 4.26 -8.52
C SER A 360 -20.54 5.23 -7.83
N CYS A 361 -20.94 5.79 -6.71
CA CYS A 361 -20.19 6.82 -6.01
C CYS A 361 -20.24 6.65 -4.49
N CYS A 362 -19.32 7.29 -3.79
CA CYS A 362 -19.21 7.26 -2.35
C CYS A 362 -18.75 8.62 -1.81
N LEU A 363 -19.30 9.01 -0.68
CA LEU A 363 -18.79 10.11 0.12
C LEU A 363 -18.06 9.52 1.35
N ASP A 364 -16.78 9.26 1.21
CA ASP A 364 -15.97 8.48 2.16
C ASP A 364 -15.51 9.26 3.41
N CYS A 365 -16.07 10.43 3.64
CA CYS A 365 -15.75 11.26 4.80
C CYS A 365 -16.83 11.27 5.88
N ILE A 366 -18.01 10.73 5.61
CA ILE A 366 -19.13 10.73 6.57
C ILE A 366 -19.69 9.32 6.68
N TYR A 367 -19.38 8.67 7.79
CA TYR A 367 -19.89 7.34 8.12
C TYR A 367 -21.23 7.51 8.85
N ASN A 368 -22.32 7.49 8.17
CA ASN A 368 -23.66 7.26 8.73
C ASN A 368 -24.77 7.59 7.72
N SER A 369 -25.98 7.21 8.11
CA SER A 369 -27.15 7.10 7.26
C SER A 369 -28.07 8.33 7.21
N LYS A 370 -27.70 9.45 7.86
CA LYS A 370 -28.62 10.60 8.01
C LYS A 370 -28.66 11.56 6.81
N TYR A 371 -27.99 11.22 5.70
CA TYR A 371 -28.01 12.04 4.49
C TYR A 371 -28.26 11.19 3.25
N ASP A 372 -28.77 11.82 2.22
CA ASP A 372 -29.01 11.21 0.92
C ASP A 372 -28.32 12.00 -0.18
N ILE A 373 -27.97 11.31 -1.26
CA ILE A 373 -27.38 11.91 -2.46
C ILE A 373 -28.45 11.96 -3.55
N TYR A 374 -28.51 13.10 -4.22
CA TYR A 374 -29.39 13.36 -5.33
C TYR A 374 -28.60 13.79 -6.56
N VAL A 375 -29.08 13.38 -7.72
CA VAL A 375 -28.67 13.92 -9.02
C VAL A 375 -29.74 14.92 -9.46
N LYS A 376 -29.32 16.13 -9.79
CA LYS A 376 -30.16 17.12 -10.43
C LYS A 376 -29.94 17.09 -11.94
N SER A 377 -31.01 16.91 -12.71
CA SER A 377 -30.99 17.01 -14.17
C SER A 377 -32.32 17.55 -14.66
N ASN A 378 -32.27 18.43 -15.65
CA ASN A 378 -33.50 19.08 -16.23
C ASN A 378 -34.41 19.69 -15.15
N GLY A 379 -33.82 20.28 -14.12
CA GLY A 379 -34.56 20.90 -13.00
C GLY A 379 -35.13 19.94 -11.96
N LYS A 380 -35.04 18.60 -12.16
CA LYS A 380 -35.57 17.59 -11.25
C LYS A 380 -34.46 16.97 -10.42
N TYR A 381 -34.78 16.65 -9.17
CA TYR A 381 -33.87 15.90 -8.27
C TYR A 381 -34.26 14.41 -8.26
N ILE A 382 -33.29 13.55 -8.53
CA ILE A 382 -33.45 12.09 -8.55
C ILE A 382 -32.60 11.56 -7.40
N LYS A 383 -33.20 10.80 -6.49
CA LYS A 383 -32.51 10.20 -5.36
C LYS A 383 -31.68 9.03 -5.85
N CYS A 384 -30.42 8.95 -5.39
CA CYS A 384 -29.56 7.80 -5.64
C CYS A 384 -29.91 6.63 -4.71
N ASN A 385 -29.78 5.40 -5.21
CA ASN A 385 -29.97 4.21 -4.39
C ASN A 385 -28.78 4.05 -3.43
N LYS A 386 -29.10 3.90 -2.15
CA LYS A 386 -28.09 3.85 -1.07
C LYS A 386 -27.88 2.44 -0.60
N SER A 387 -26.63 2.02 -0.46
CA SER A 387 -26.22 0.79 0.18
C SER A 387 -25.12 1.08 1.22
N LEU A 388 -25.09 0.31 2.30
CA LEU A 388 -24.11 0.47 3.37
C LEU A 388 -23.15 -0.71 3.35
N HIS A 389 -21.85 -0.44 3.34
CA HIS A 389 -20.81 -1.47 3.29
C HIS A 389 -19.74 -1.21 4.34
N LYS A 390 -19.16 -2.29 4.86
CA LYS A 390 -18.00 -2.16 5.74
C LYS A 390 -16.83 -1.57 4.97
N ASP A 391 -16.18 -0.57 5.57
CA ASP A 391 -14.92 -0.08 5.05
C ASP A 391 -13.85 -1.15 5.29
N GLY A 392 -13.36 -1.79 4.22
CA GLY A 392 -12.35 -2.85 4.28
C GLY A 392 -11.00 -2.42 4.87
N THR A 393 -10.79 -1.14 5.14
CA THR A 393 -9.62 -0.61 5.86
C THR A 393 -9.84 -0.56 7.38
N SER A 394 -11.04 -0.85 7.88
CA SER A 394 -11.42 -0.68 9.29
C SER A 394 -11.03 -1.82 10.22
N ASN A 395 -10.39 -2.88 9.74
CA ASN A 395 -10.08 -4.09 10.52
C ASN A 395 -8.96 -3.93 11.58
N ILE A 396 -8.46 -2.73 11.82
CA ILE A 396 -7.33 -2.53 12.72
C ILE A 396 -7.75 -2.60 14.19
N TYR A 397 -8.93 -2.17 14.49
CA TYR A 397 -9.53 -2.26 15.81
C TYR A 397 -10.85 -3.01 15.64
N ASP A 398 -10.88 -4.26 16.06
CA ASP A 398 -12.07 -5.08 16.29
C ASP A 398 -12.94 -4.38 17.35
N SER A 399 -13.26 -3.13 17.09
CA SER A 399 -14.07 -2.31 17.94
C SER A 399 -15.49 -2.36 17.42
N ASP A 400 -16.46 -2.29 18.32
CA ASP A 400 -17.90 -2.17 18.11
C ASP A 400 -18.34 -1.06 17.13
N PHE A 401 -17.39 -0.49 16.36
CA PHE A 401 -17.60 0.52 15.33
C PHE A 401 -17.56 -0.11 13.95
N ASP A 402 -18.70 -0.61 13.50
CA ASP A 402 -18.93 -0.85 12.09
C ASP A 402 -18.89 0.50 11.36
N TYR A 403 -17.72 0.87 10.83
CA TYR A 403 -17.61 2.01 9.92
C TYR A 403 -18.27 1.65 8.59
N LEU A 404 -19.58 1.87 8.53
CA LEU A 404 -20.35 1.63 7.32
C LEU A 404 -20.22 2.84 6.39
N LEU A 405 -19.58 2.65 5.27
CA LEU A 405 -19.52 3.62 4.18
C LEU A 405 -20.79 3.54 3.34
N PRO A 406 -21.49 4.64 3.14
CA PRO A 406 -22.61 4.68 2.22
C PRO A 406 -22.12 4.81 0.78
N PHE A 407 -22.43 3.81 -0.02
CA PHE A 407 -22.32 3.86 -1.47
C PHE A 407 -23.65 4.19 -2.11
N TYR A 408 -23.61 4.88 -3.22
CA TYR A 408 -24.77 5.33 -3.96
C TYR A 408 -24.65 4.89 -5.41
N ASP A 409 -25.70 4.26 -5.91
CA ASP A 409 -25.83 3.85 -7.30
C ASP A 409 -26.98 4.59 -7.95
N ILE A 410 -26.81 4.99 -9.21
CA ILE A 410 -27.85 5.56 -10.04
C ILE A 410 -27.67 5.08 -11.49
N SER A 411 -28.78 4.74 -12.13
CA SER A 411 -28.89 4.42 -13.56
C SER A 411 -29.79 5.42 -14.24
N LEU A 412 -29.28 6.13 -15.23
CA LEU A 412 -29.93 7.24 -15.89
C LEU A 412 -30.03 6.99 -17.40
N ASP A 413 -31.21 7.08 -17.92
CA ASP A 413 -31.51 6.97 -19.36
C ASP A 413 -30.83 8.12 -20.14
N LEU A 414 -29.98 7.79 -21.08
CA LEU A 414 -29.16 8.73 -21.85
C LEU A 414 -30.00 9.64 -22.78
N GLU A 415 -31.21 9.25 -23.13
CA GLU A 415 -32.11 10.06 -23.96
C GLU A 415 -32.84 11.14 -23.14
N LYS A 416 -33.01 10.90 -21.82
CA LYS A 416 -33.80 11.80 -20.95
C LYS A 416 -32.97 12.84 -20.24
N TYR A 417 -31.68 12.58 -20.03
CA TYR A 417 -30.82 13.39 -19.17
C TYR A 417 -29.60 13.88 -19.90
N SER A 418 -29.29 15.17 -19.83
CA SER A 418 -28.17 15.80 -20.55
C SER A 418 -27.06 16.36 -19.65
N GLU A 419 -27.42 16.89 -18.49
CA GLU A 419 -26.51 17.47 -17.52
C GLU A 419 -26.83 16.96 -16.13
N LEU A 420 -25.81 16.52 -15.40
CA LEU A 420 -25.94 15.92 -14.07
C LEU A 420 -25.10 16.68 -13.06
N GLU A 421 -25.76 17.21 -12.05
CA GLU A 421 -25.16 17.81 -10.87
C GLU A 421 -25.47 16.99 -9.63
N PHE A 422 -24.51 16.76 -8.76
CA PHE A 422 -24.71 15.98 -7.55
C PHE A 422 -24.89 16.87 -6.32
N TYR A 423 -25.83 16.50 -5.47
CA TYR A 423 -26.19 17.21 -4.25
C TYR A 423 -26.25 16.23 -3.07
N ILE A 424 -25.82 16.67 -1.92
CA ILE A 424 -26.10 16.02 -0.63
C ILE A 424 -27.27 16.75 0.04
N GLU A 425 -28.22 16.00 0.58
CA GLU A 425 -29.30 16.52 1.42
C GLU A 425 -29.00 16.20 2.88
N ILE A 426 -28.87 17.26 3.69
CA ILE A 426 -28.66 17.17 5.14
C ILE A 426 -29.63 18.15 5.79
N GLU A 427 -30.43 17.70 6.77
CA GLU A 427 -31.40 18.53 7.49
C GLU A 427 -32.33 19.31 6.53
N ASN A 428 -32.82 18.62 5.49
CA ASN A 428 -33.74 19.17 4.45
C ASN A 428 -33.14 20.32 3.59
N LYS A 429 -31.84 20.53 3.64
CA LYS A 429 -31.10 21.44 2.73
C LYS A 429 -30.23 20.66 1.77
N LYS A 430 -30.14 21.15 0.53
CA LYS A 430 -29.32 20.53 -0.52
C LYS A 430 -28.05 21.35 -0.79
N TYR A 431 -26.89 20.72 -0.74
CA TYR A 431 -25.59 21.34 -1.01
C TYR A 431 -24.95 20.64 -2.21
N LYS A 432 -24.44 21.44 -3.16
CA LYS A 432 -23.76 20.91 -4.36
C LYS A 432 -22.44 20.29 -3.99
N LEU A 433 -22.17 19.10 -4.54
CA LEU A 433 -20.95 18.34 -4.30
C LEU A 433 -19.90 18.59 -5.39
N ASN A 434 -18.63 18.61 -4.98
CA ASN A 434 -17.51 18.49 -5.90
C ASN A 434 -17.37 17.02 -6.33
N LEU A 435 -16.89 16.80 -7.56
CA LEU A 435 -16.73 15.46 -8.10
C LEU A 435 -15.25 15.11 -8.25
N GLU A 436 -14.89 13.90 -7.84
CA GLU A 436 -13.58 13.27 -8.11
C GLU A 436 -13.78 11.91 -8.77
N PHE A 437 -13.19 11.72 -9.94
CA PHE A 437 -13.28 10.48 -10.68
C PHE A 437 -12.09 9.58 -10.34
N ILE A 438 -12.35 8.36 -9.87
CA ILE A 438 -11.33 7.43 -9.38
C ILE A 438 -11.55 6.01 -9.92
N LYS A 439 -10.56 5.14 -9.70
CA LYS A 439 -10.56 3.70 -9.99
C LYS A 439 -11.09 3.33 -11.39
N PHE A 440 -12.34 2.90 -11.48
CA PHE A 440 -12.95 2.30 -12.68
C PHE A 440 -13.83 3.28 -13.46
N SER A 441 -13.86 4.56 -13.06
CA SER A 441 -14.56 5.58 -13.84
C SER A 441 -13.99 5.67 -15.26
N LYS A 442 -14.87 5.74 -16.26
CA LYS A 442 -14.48 5.91 -17.67
C LYS A 442 -14.07 7.35 -18.01
N ILE A 443 -14.42 8.34 -17.18
CA ILE A 443 -13.89 9.70 -17.25
C ILE A 443 -13.00 9.96 -16.05
N ASN A 444 -12.10 10.95 -16.13
CA ASN A 444 -11.14 11.27 -15.09
C ASN A 444 -11.08 12.79 -14.84
N ASN A 445 -10.32 13.22 -13.84
CA ASN A 445 -10.23 14.63 -13.41
C ASN A 445 -9.45 15.56 -14.36
N CYS A 446 -9.08 15.08 -15.57
CA CYS A 446 -8.47 15.94 -16.58
C CYS A 446 -9.53 16.69 -17.36
N LYS A 447 -9.26 17.96 -17.65
CA LYS A 447 -10.03 18.72 -18.61
C LYS A 447 -10.06 17.97 -19.97
N ASN A 448 -11.21 17.99 -20.64
CA ASN A 448 -11.45 17.26 -21.89
C ASN A 448 -11.38 15.71 -21.77
N SER A 449 -11.39 15.13 -20.58
CA SER A 449 -11.65 13.71 -20.42
C SER A 449 -13.05 13.39 -20.94
N CYS A 450 -13.16 12.37 -21.81
CA CYS A 450 -14.43 11.95 -22.35
C CYS A 450 -14.53 10.43 -22.47
N TYR A 451 -15.73 9.92 -22.40
CA TYR A 451 -16.07 8.52 -22.67
C TYR A 451 -17.13 8.43 -23.75
N CYS A 452 -16.92 7.58 -24.73
CA CYS A 452 -17.80 7.45 -25.89
C CYS A 452 -18.25 6.01 -26.02
N GLU A 453 -19.56 5.79 -26.02
CA GLU A 453 -20.20 4.49 -26.22
C GLU A 453 -21.59 4.68 -26.85
N ASN A 454 -21.99 3.79 -27.75
CA ASN A 454 -23.31 3.77 -28.41
C ASN A 454 -23.75 5.12 -29.01
N GLY A 455 -22.82 5.92 -29.55
CA GLY A 455 -23.10 7.24 -30.11
C GLY A 455 -23.18 8.38 -29.09
N TYR A 456 -23.18 8.09 -27.80
CA TYR A 456 -23.16 9.09 -26.73
C TYR A 456 -21.75 9.42 -26.31
N VAL A 457 -21.57 10.68 -25.89
CA VAL A 457 -20.31 11.18 -25.33
C VAL A 457 -20.55 11.76 -23.95
N VAL A 458 -19.90 11.19 -22.96
CA VAL A 458 -19.93 11.68 -21.57
C VAL A 458 -18.67 12.48 -21.31
N THR A 459 -18.82 13.70 -20.82
CA THR A 459 -17.73 14.60 -20.41
C THR A 459 -18.02 15.20 -19.04
N HIS A 460 -17.06 15.86 -18.45
CA HIS A 460 -17.33 16.66 -17.25
C HIS A 460 -16.63 18.02 -17.30
N PHE A 461 -17.24 19.01 -16.66
CA PHE A 461 -16.68 20.33 -16.46
C PHE A 461 -17.31 21.00 -15.22
N ASN A 462 -16.50 21.60 -14.36
CA ASN A 462 -16.95 22.32 -13.15
C ASN A 462 -17.98 21.54 -12.31
N ASN A 463 -17.68 20.27 -12.00
CA ASN A 463 -18.55 19.37 -11.21
C ASN A 463 -19.92 19.09 -11.86
N VAL A 464 -20.02 19.22 -13.17
CA VAL A 464 -21.18 18.83 -13.97
C VAL A 464 -20.77 17.75 -14.94
N ILE A 465 -21.47 16.63 -14.97
CA ILE A 465 -21.31 15.58 -15.98
C ILE A 465 -22.28 15.91 -17.11
N SER A 466 -21.77 16.01 -18.34
CA SER A 466 -22.57 16.31 -19.53
C SER A 466 -22.64 15.12 -20.48
N ILE A 467 -23.83 14.85 -20.98
CA ILE A 467 -24.15 13.79 -21.95
C ILE A 467 -24.56 14.45 -23.27
N GLY A 468 -24.00 14.00 -24.39
CA GLY A 468 -24.36 14.59 -25.70
C GLY A 468 -23.76 13.77 -26.86
N ASN A 469 -23.99 14.25 -28.09
CA ASN A 469 -23.60 13.57 -29.35
C ASN A 469 -22.45 14.32 -30.06
N LYS A 470 -21.36 14.60 -29.37
CA LYS A 470 -20.18 15.31 -29.94
C LYS A 470 -19.26 14.35 -30.66
N LYS A 471 -18.51 14.85 -31.67
CA LYS A 471 -17.48 14.04 -32.35
C LYS A 471 -16.29 13.79 -31.42
N PRO A 472 -15.96 12.53 -31.06
CA PRO A 472 -14.95 12.23 -30.05
C PRO A 472 -13.52 12.56 -30.45
N LEU A 473 -13.20 12.59 -31.76
CA LEU A 473 -11.83 12.78 -32.25
C LEU A 473 -11.22 14.12 -31.79
N PHE A 474 -11.94 15.23 -31.91
CA PHE A 474 -11.43 16.54 -31.46
C PHE A 474 -11.23 16.62 -29.94
N ILE A 475 -12.10 15.94 -29.18
CA ILE A 475 -12.01 15.92 -27.73
C ILE A 475 -10.78 15.09 -27.33
N ASN A 476 -10.53 13.95 -27.97
CA ASN A 476 -9.36 13.09 -27.72
C ASN A 476 -8.04 13.82 -28.00
N ILE A 477 -7.97 14.62 -29.07
CA ILE A 477 -6.78 15.43 -29.36
C ILE A 477 -6.55 16.46 -28.24
N LYS A 478 -7.58 17.17 -27.80
CA LYS A 478 -7.47 18.11 -26.66
C LYS A 478 -7.08 17.40 -25.38
N TYR A 479 -7.58 16.19 -25.15
CA TYR A 479 -7.21 15.37 -23.99
C TYR A 479 -5.73 14.96 -24.03
N MET A 480 -5.19 14.58 -25.20
CA MET A 480 -3.75 14.29 -25.35
C MET A 480 -2.88 15.50 -25.00
N PHE A 481 -3.29 16.72 -25.38
CA PHE A 481 -2.58 17.94 -24.97
C PHE A 481 -2.59 18.14 -23.45
N GLU A 482 -3.67 17.80 -22.76
CA GLU A 482 -3.74 17.86 -21.29
C GLU A 482 -2.81 16.84 -20.64
N LEU A 483 -2.73 15.60 -21.15
CA LEU A 483 -1.78 14.60 -20.67
C LEU A 483 -0.33 15.06 -20.86
N PHE A 484 -0.02 15.69 -22.00
CA PHE A 484 1.30 16.28 -22.24
C PHE A 484 1.64 17.38 -21.22
N LYS A 485 0.74 18.32 -20.98
CA LYS A 485 0.92 19.39 -19.98
C LYS A 485 1.13 18.82 -18.56
N LYS A 486 0.43 17.75 -18.22
CA LYS A 486 0.56 17.06 -16.92
C LYS A 486 1.78 16.14 -16.84
N LYS A 487 2.59 16.05 -17.91
CA LYS A 487 3.76 15.16 -18.03
C LYS A 487 3.42 13.67 -17.86
N GLU A 488 2.21 13.29 -18.27
CA GLU A 488 1.73 11.90 -18.23
C GLU A 488 2.18 11.16 -19.50
N ILE A 489 3.50 10.92 -19.62
CA ILE A 489 4.17 10.43 -20.84
C ILE A 489 3.68 9.03 -21.23
N LEU A 490 3.56 8.10 -20.26
CA LEU A 490 3.14 6.71 -20.56
C LEU A 490 1.68 6.64 -21.06
N PRO A 491 0.68 7.21 -20.40
CA PRO A 491 -0.69 7.26 -20.93
C PRO A 491 -0.77 7.97 -22.29
N LEU A 492 -0.03 9.05 -22.49
CA LEU A 492 0.01 9.79 -23.75
C LEU A 492 0.55 8.91 -24.89
N GLY A 493 1.68 8.22 -24.67
CA GLY A 493 2.28 7.32 -25.67
C GLY A 493 1.36 6.14 -26.00
N LEU A 494 0.76 5.50 -25.00
CA LEU A 494 -0.18 4.39 -25.19
C LEU A 494 -1.45 4.83 -25.92
N LEU A 495 -1.98 6.01 -25.61
CA LEU A 495 -3.15 6.57 -26.29
C LEU A 495 -2.83 6.90 -27.75
N GLY A 496 -1.67 7.51 -28.03
CA GLY A 496 -1.22 7.76 -29.39
C GLY A 496 -1.11 6.47 -30.21
N LEU A 497 -0.47 5.44 -29.65
CA LEU A 497 -0.37 4.12 -30.29
C LEU A 497 -1.74 3.46 -30.47
N TYR A 498 -2.63 3.56 -29.49
CA TYR A 498 -4.00 3.06 -29.61
C TYR A 498 -4.74 3.71 -30.76
N LEU A 499 -4.74 5.04 -30.85
CA LEU A 499 -5.45 5.76 -31.93
C LEU A 499 -4.87 5.46 -33.31
N LEU A 500 -3.55 5.32 -33.45
CA LEU A 500 -2.88 4.95 -34.68
C LEU A 500 -3.17 3.51 -35.09
N THR A 501 -3.25 2.59 -34.14
CA THR A 501 -3.46 1.16 -34.44
C THR A 501 -4.93 0.76 -34.49
N TYR A 502 -5.83 1.57 -33.95
CA TYR A 502 -7.26 1.27 -33.85
C TYR A 502 -7.91 0.79 -35.15
N PRO A 503 -7.66 1.41 -36.32
CA PRO A 503 -8.26 0.95 -37.56
C PRO A 503 -7.75 -0.43 -38.05
N PHE A 504 -6.58 -0.86 -37.60
CA PHE A 504 -5.89 -2.06 -38.06
C PHE A 504 -5.95 -3.23 -37.08
N VAL A 505 -6.30 -2.98 -35.82
CA VAL A 505 -6.37 -4.01 -34.77
C VAL A 505 -7.80 -4.53 -34.70
N ARG A 506 -7.96 -5.87 -34.67
CA ARG A 506 -9.26 -6.48 -34.41
C ARG A 506 -9.70 -6.22 -32.98
N HIS A 507 -10.95 -5.77 -32.79
CA HIS A 507 -11.53 -5.40 -31.51
C HIS A 507 -12.28 -6.53 -30.79
N ASN A 508 -12.37 -7.71 -31.43
CA ASN A 508 -13.01 -8.91 -30.91
C ASN A 508 -12.00 -9.93 -30.35
N ASN A 509 -10.87 -9.45 -29.81
CA ASN A 509 -9.86 -10.32 -29.24
C ASN A 509 -10.12 -10.58 -27.75
N TRP A 510 -9.86 -11.81 -27.35
CA TRP A 510 -9.89 -12.22 -25.98
C TRP A 510 -8.48 -12.44 -25.44
N ILE A 511 -8.23 -11.99 -24.20
CA ILE A 511 -6.97 -12.22 -23.50
C ILE A 511 -7.27 -13.14 -22.32
N ILE A 512 -6.59 -14.27 -22.27
CA ILE A 512 -6.75 -15.25 -21.21
C ILE A 512 -5.43 -15.35 -20.44
N SER A 513 -5.48 -15.58 -19.15
CA SER A 513 -4.29 -15.71 -18.30
C SER A 513 -4.60 -16.57 -17.08
N ASP A 514 -3.55 -17.11 -16.50
CA ASP A 514 -3.56 -17.62 -15.13
C ASP A 514 -2.74 -16.69 -14.26
N ARG A 515 -1.60 -17.15 -13.73
CA ARG A 515 -0.67 -16.33 -12.98
C ARG A 515 0.25 -15.54 -13.92
N TYR A 516 0.89 -14.54 -13.35
CA TYR A 516 1.87 -13.71 -14.05
C TYR A 516 3.01 -14.54 -14.69
N ASP A 517 3.49 -15.58 -14.01
CA ASP A 517 4.70 -16.32 -14.27
C ASP A 517 4.50 -17.80 -14.61
N CYS A 518 3.29 -18.32 -14.52
CA CYS A 518 2.98 -19.72 -14.88
C CYS A 518 1.57 -19.89 -15.41
N ALA A 519 1.37 -20.98 -16.13
CA ALA A 519 0.10 -21.48 -16.62
C ALA A 519 -0.27 -22.78 -15.86
N GLY A 520 -1.39 -23.40 -16.18
CA GLY A 520 -1.83 -24.68 -15.63
C GLY A 520 -3.08 -24.61 -14.75
N ASP A 521 -3.80 -23.48 -14.79
CA ASP A 521 -5.06 -23.29 -14.08
C ASP A 521 -6.23 -23.09 -15.04
N SER A 522 -7.37 -22.63 -14.55
CA SER A 522 -8.64 -22.46 -15.31
C SER A 522 -8.44 -21.66 -16.61
N GLY A 523 -7.53 -20.70 -16.66
CA GLY A 523 -7.23 -19.93 -17.86
C GLY A 523 -6.60 -20.77 -18.97
N GLU A 524 -5.62 -21.62 -18.66
CA GLU A 524 -5.02 -22.53 -19.65
C GLU A 524 -6.07 -23.49 -20.23
N HIS A 525 -6.92 -24.08 -19.36
CA HIS A 525 -7.95 -25.01 -19.80
C HIS A 525 -8.98 -24.33 -20.72
N LEU A 526 -9.44 -23.14 -20.36
CA LEU A 526 -10.32 -22.33 -21.19
C LEU A 526 -9.66 -21.98 -22.54
N PHE A 527 -8.38 -21.58 -22.53
CA PHE A 527 -7.64 -21.24 -23.74
C PHE A 527 -7.54 -22.40 -24.72
N LYS A 528 -7.21 -23.61 -24.22
CA LYS A 528 -7.18 -24.85 -25.01
C LYS A 528 -8.53 -25.16 -25.60
N TYR A 529 -9.57 -25.14 -24.76
CA TYR A 529 -10.93 -25.46 -25.19
C TYR A 529 -11.40 -24.56 -26.33
N ILE A 530 -11.20 -23.24 -26.22
CA ILE A 530 -11.61 -22.31 -27.27
C ILE A 530 -10.79 -22.53 -28.57
N LYS A 531 -9.48 -22.81 -28.43
CA LYS A 531 -8.64 -23.11 -29.60
C LYS A 531 -9.09 -24.35 -30.38
N GLU A 532 -9.60 -25.35 -29.68
CA GLU A 532 -10.09 -26.57 -30.27
C GLU A 532 -11.47 -26.40 -30.92
N HIS A 533 -12.38 -25.62 -30.30
CA HIS A 533 -13.79 -25.57 -30.65
C HIS A 533 -14.20 -24.30 -31.43
N ASP A 534 -13.47 -23.19 -31.27
CA ASP A 534 -13.75 -21.92 -31.99
C ASP A 534 -12.49 -21.34 -32.63
N LYS A 535 -12.13 -21.90 -33.81
CA LYS A 535 -10.95 -21.46 -34.57
C LYS A 535 -11.07 -20.04 -35.13
N LYS A 536 -12.28 -19.46 -35.20
CA LYS A 536 -12.51 -18.09 -35.68
C LYS A 536 -12.22 -17.01 -34.63
N LYS A 537 -12.22 -17.37 -33.37
CA LYS A 537 -12.00 -16.43 -32.27
C LYS A 537 -10.51 -16.03 -32.16
N ASN A 538 -10.25 -14.72 -32.07
CA ASN A 538 -8.90 -14.20 -31.84
C ASN A 538 -8.60 -14.25 -30.36
N ILE A 539 -7.90 -15.25 -29.91
CA ILE A 539 -7.52 -15.41 -28.51
C ILE A 539 -6.01 -15.40 -28.32
N TYR A 540 -5.58 -14.76 -27.24
CA TYR A 540 -4.21 -14.65 -26.80
C TYR A 540 -4.10 -15.15 -25.37
N TYR A 541 -2.98 -15.82 -25.07
CA TYR A 541 -2.67 -16.16 -23.69
C TYR A 541 -1.59 -15.21 -23.16
N ALA A 542 -1.87 -14.47 -22.08
CA ALA A 542 -0.92 -13.54 -21.49
C ALA A 542 -0.02 -14.25 -20.47
N LEU A 543 1.31 -14.17 -20.67
CA LEU A 543 2.30 -14.83 -19.83
C LEU A 543 3.64 -14.08 -19.90
N LYS A 544 4.40 -14.08 -18.80
CA LYS A 544 5.74 -13.51 -18.76
C LYS A 544 6.70 -14.27 -19.68
N LYS A 545 7.55 -13.53 -20.44
CA LYS A 545 8.45 -14.11 -21.46
C LYS A 545 9.44 -15.15 -20.91
N ASN A 546 9.89 -14.98 -19.67
CA ASN A 546 10.80 -15.91 -18.99
C ASN A 546 10.10 -16.95 -18.11
N SER A 547 8.81 -17.19 -18.29
CA SER A 547 8.07 -18.26 -17.64
C SER A 547 8.56 -19.64 -18.13
N LYS A 548 8.62 -20.62 -17.23
CA LYS A 548 8.90 -22.02 -17.59
C LYS A 548 7.86 -22.63 -18.54
N ASP A 549 6.65 -22.08 -18.53
CA ASP A 549 5.54 -22.55 -19.37
C ASP A 549 5.46 -21.83 -20.71
N TYR A 550 6.32 -20.81 -20.96
CA TYR A 550 6.20 -19.95 -22.16
C TYR A 550 6.28 -20.74 -23.48
N ASP A 551 7.31 -21.59 -23.61
CA ASP A 551 7.51 -22.38 -24.85
C ASP A 551 6.47 -23.47 -24.99
N ARG A 552 6.02 -24.06 -23.90
CA ARG A 552 4.93 -25.05 -23.88
C ARG A 552 3.62 -24.43 -24.36
N MET A 553 3.26 -23.27 -23.81
CA MET A 553 2.04 -22.56 -24.17
C MET A 553 2.09 -22.01 -25.61
N LYS A 554 3.25 -21.59 -26.10
CA LYS A 554 3.44 -21.14 -27.48
C LYS A 554 3.12 -22.23 -28.52
N LYS A 555 3.29 -23.50 -28.17
CA LYS A 555 2.88 -24.62 -29.04
C LYS A 555 1.37 -24.78 -29.15
N ILE A 556 0.62 -24.29 -28.16
CA ILE A 556 -0.85 -24.35 -28.09
C ILE A 556 -1.47 -23.20 -28.90
N GLY A 557 -0.88 -22.01 -28.82
CA GLY A 557 -1.42 -20.83 -29.50
C GLY A 557 -0.61 -19.54 -29.29
N CYS A 558 -1.21 -18.41 -29.65
CA CYS A 558 -0.56 -17.11 -29.59
C CYS A 558 -0.34 -16.66 -28.15
N ILE A 559 0.92 -16.45 -27.78
CA ILE A 559 1.28 -15.88 -26.46
C ILE A 559 1.52 -14.40 -26.59
N LEU A 560 0.98 -13.67 -25.61
CA LEU A 560 1.14 -12.23 -25.46
C LEU A 560 2.07 -11.96 -24.27
N PRO A 561 3.33 -11.55 -24.51
CA PRO A 561 4.26 -11.30 -23.42
C PRO A 561 3.79 -10.14 -22.55
N ILE A 562 3.52 -10.40 -21.29
CA ILE A 562 3.11 -9.38 -20.32
C ILE A 562 4.16 -8.26 -20.25
N ASN A 563 3.72 -7.01 -20.09
CA ASN A 563 4.52 -5.78 -20.11
C ASN A 563 5.16 -5.42 -21.47
N SER A 564 4.83 -6.12 -22.57
CA SER A 564 5.21 -5.69 -23.92
C SER A 564 4.27 -4.60 -24.45
N ILE A 565 4.73 -3.80 -25.40
CA ILE A 565 3.89 -2.79 -26.09
C ILE A 565 2.66 -3.46 -26.73
N TRP A 566 2.84 -4.64 -27.35
CA TRP A 566 1.75 -5.41 -27.95
C TRP A 566 0.74 -5.88 -26.91
N TYR A 567 1.19 -6.22 -25.70
CA TYR A 567 0.28 -6.55 -24.59
C TYR A 567 -0.65 -5.38 -24.28
N TYR A 568 -0.10 -4.18 -24.13
CA TYR A 568 -0.90 -2.99 -23.82
C TYR A 568 -1.84 -2.60 -24.96
N ILE A 569 -1.39 -2.66 -26.23
CA ILE A 569 -2.24 -2.37 -27.39
C ILE A 569 -3.39 -3.38 -27.49
N LYS A 570 -3.09 -4.68 -27.37
CA LYS A 570 -4.13 -5.72 -27.42
C LYS A 570 -5.09 -5.62 -26.24
N TYR A 571 -4.59 -5.25 -25.07
CA TYR A 571 -5.41 -5.07 -23.87
C TYR A 571 -6.39 -3.89 -24.02
N LEU A 572 -5.95 -2.74 -24.55
CA LEU A 572 -6.81 -1.60 -24.85
C LEU A 572 -7.91 -1.94 -25.87
N ASN A 573 -7.60 -2.84 -26.81
CA ASN A 573 -8.51 -3.29 -27.87
C ASN A 573 -9.22 -4.63 -27.55
N ALA A 574 -9.13 -5.12 -26.32
CA ALA A 574 -9.76 -6.38 -25.94
C ALA A 574 -11.28 -6.23 -25.78
N GLU A 575 -12.02 -7.20 -26.27
CA GLU A 575 -13.44 -7.40 -25.96
C GLU A 575 -13.62 -8.02 -24.58
N LEU A 576 -12.75 -9.00 -24.26
CA LEU A 576 -12.84 -9.77 -23.04
C LEU A 576 -11.44 -10.10 -22.50
N VAL A 577 -11.30 -10.02 -21.18
CA VAL A 577 -10.16 -10.53 -20.42
C VAL A 577 -10.68 -11.56 -19.43
N ALA A 578 -10.18 -12.81 -19.49
CA ALA A 578 -10.55 -13.88 -18.59
C ALA A 578 -9.31 -14.39 -17.85
N SER A 579 -9.38 -14.51 -16.53
CA SER A 579 -8.23 -14.96 -15.75
C SER A 579 -8.64 -15.74 -14.52
N SER A 580 -7.87 -16.78 -14.17
CA SER A 580 -8.01 -17.49 -12.89
C SER A 580 -7.53 -16.63 -11.71
N HIS A 581 -6.75 -15.57 -11.96
CA HIS A 581 -6.29 -14.60 -10.97
C HIS A 581 -6.79 -13.20 -11.28
N ILE A 582 -6.92 -12.37 -10.24
CA ILE A 582 -7.48 -11.02 -10.34
C ILE A 582 -6.43 -9.94 -9.98
N ASP A 583 -5.16 -10.28 -10.12
CA ASP A 583 -4.04 -9.41 -9.79
C ASP A 583 -3.88 -8.24 -10.78
N GLY A 584 -3.13 -7.21 -10.36
CA GLY A 584 -2.97 -5.99 -11.12
C GLY A 584 -2.41 -6.18 -12.53
N PHE A 585 -1.54 -7.18 -12.76
CA PHE A 585 -0.94 -7.42 -14.08
C PHE A 585 -1.98 -7.75 -15.17
N ILE A 586 -3.15 -8.28 -14.80
CA ILE A 586 -4.20 -8.66 -15.76
C ILE A 586 -5.50 -7.86 -15.58
N ASN A 587 -5.88 -7.53 -14.35
CA ASN A 587 -7.09 -6.73 -14.11
C ASN A 587 -6.84 -5.23 -14.30
N ASN A 588 -5.68 -4.74 -13.92
CA ASN A 588 -5.28 -3.32 -14.02
C ASN A 588 -3.81 -3.15 -14.43
N PRO A 589 -3.40 -3.53 -15.65
CA PRO A 589 -2.00 -3.56 -16.07
C PRO A 589 -1.33 -2.19 -16.13
N PHE A 590 -2.11 -1.11 -16.16
CA PHE A 590 -1.59 0.26 -16.18
C PHE A 590 -1.39 0.84 -14.76
N GLY A 591 -1.74 0.09 -13.71
CA GLY A 591 -1.63 0.49 -12.31
C GLY A 591 -2.35 1.83 -12.04
N LYS A 592 -1.70 2.75 -11.34
CA LYS A 592 -2.28 4.08 -11.04
C LYS A 592 -2.58 4.94 -12.29
N LYS A 593 -2.02 4.58 -13.46
CA LYS A 593 -2.24 5.30 -14.72
C LYS A 593 -3.49 4.85 -15.47
N SER A 594 -4.15 3.77 -15.03
CA SER A 594 -5.37 3.24 -15.66
C SER A 594 -6.48 4.27 -15.78
N ILE A 595 -6.61 5.16 -14.80
CA ILE A 595 -7.64 6.22 -14.79
C ILE A 595 -7.57 7.12 -16.06
N TYR A 596 -6.40 7.28 -16.65
CA TYR A 596 -6.23 8.03 -17.90
C TYR A 596 -6.60 7.25 -19.16
N LEU A 597 -6.70 5.92 -19.05
CA LEU A 597 -6.92 5.01 -20.17
C LEU A 597 -8.26 4.27 -20.11
N ASN A 598 -8.97 4.34 -18.99
CA ASN A 598 -10.24 3.62 -18.78
C ASN A 598 -11.30 3.91 -19.83
N ALA A 599 -11.37 5.14 -20.35
CA ALA A 599 -12.30 5.52 -21.42
C ALA A 599 -12.12 4.69 -22.70
N PHE A 600 -10.92 4.20 -22.95
CA PHE A 600 -10.53 3.44 -24.13
C PHE A 600 -10.56 1.91 -23.91
N CYS A 601 -10.67 1.48 -22.64
CA CYS A 601 -10.77 0.07 -22.25
C CYS A 601 -12.23 -0.38 -22.24
N LYS A 602 -12.69 -0.99 -23.35
CA LYS A 602 -14.07 -1.49 -23.47
C LYS A 602 -14.26 -2.95 -23.01
N ARG A 603 -13.17 -3.58 -22.58
CA ARG A 603 -13.13 -4.97 -22.17
C ARG A 603 -14.09 -5.29 -21.03
N LYS A 604 -14.69 -6.48 -21.08
CA LYS A 604 -15.31 -7.14 -19.93
C LYS A 604 -14.30 -8.03 -19.25
N PHE A 605 -14.29 -8.06 -17.92
CA PHE A 605 -13.38 -8.91 -17.13
C PHE A 605 -14.15 -10.09 -16.52
N VAL A 606 -13.69 -11.31 -16.84
CA VAL A 606 -14.23 -12.57 -16.31
C VAL A 606 -13.22 -13.14 -15.31
N PHE A 607 -13.63 -13.27 -14.07
CA PHE A 607 -12.84 -13.93 -13.04
C PHE A 607 -13.20 -15.42 -13.00
N LEU A 608 -12.29 -16.26 -13.50
CA LEU A 608 -12.48 -17.72 -13.63
C LEU A 608 -12.27 -18.47 -12.31
N GLN A 609 -11.79 -17.82 -11.27
CA GLN A 609 -11.37 -18.44 -10.01
C GLN A 609 -10.25 -19.48 -10.13
N HIS A 610 -9.50 -19.65 -9.06
CA HIS A 610 -8.40 -20.62 -8.94
C HIS A 610 -8.60 -21.63 -7.80
N GLY A 611 -9.69 -21.50 -7.06
CA GLY A 611 -10.08 -22.41 -5.95
C GLY A 611 -11.47 -22.11 -5.46
N VAL A 612 -12.00 -22.92 -4.57
CA VAL A 612 -13.28 -22.69 -3.93
C VAL A 612 -13.08 -21.70 -2.78
N THR A 613 -13.80 -20.60 -2.79
CA THR A 613 -13.73 -19.59 -1.74
C THR A 613 -14.62 -19.99 -0.58
N LYS A 614 -14.05 -20.17 0.61
CA LYS A 614 -14.79 -20.48 1.85
C LYS A 614 -14.87 -19.30 2.82
N ASP A 615 -13.94 -18.36 2.73
CA ASP A 615 -13.83 -17.22 3.63
C ASP A 615 -14.35 -15.95 2.94
N ASN A 616 -14.76 -14.95 3.74
CA ASN A 616 -15.13 -13.65 3.17
C ASN A 616 -13.89 -12.92 2.67
N ILE A 617 -13.79 -12.78 1.34
CA ILE A 617 -12.71 -12.05 0.66
C ILE A 617 -13.20 -10.78 -0.04
N SER A 618 -14.37 -10.25 0.34
CA SER A 618 -14.97 -9.06 -0.25
C SER A 618 -14.04 -7.84 -0.21
N GLY A 619 -13.27 -7.68 0.84
CA GLY A 619 -12.26 -6.62 0.97
C GLY A 619 -11.18 -6.65 -0.12
N TRP A 620 -10.99 -7.79 -0.80
CA TRP A 620 -10.04 -7.92 -1.91
C TRP A 620 -10.71 -7.97 -3.28
N VAL A 621 -11.78 -8.75 -3.45
CA VAL A 621 -12.41 -9.00 -4.77
C VAL A 621 -13.71 -8.23 -4.99
N GLY A 622 -14.23 -7.53 -4.00
CA GLY A 622 -15.48 -6.76 -4.12
C GLY A 622 -15.49 -5.74 -5.27
N LYS A 623 -16.67 -5.35 -5.72
CA LYS A 623 -16.92 -4.48 -6.90
C LYS A 623 -16.02 -3.25 -6.94
N PHE A 624 -15.88 -2.52 -5.84
CA PHE A 624 -15.06 -1.29 -5.79
C PHE A 624 -13.55 -1.54 -5.72
N ASN A 625 -13.12 -2.80 -5.59
CA ASN A 625 -11.71 -3.18 -5.61
C ASN A 625 -11.28 -3.78 -6.94
N LYS A 626 -12.16 -4.51 -7.62
CA LYS A 626 -11.80 -5.26 -8.84
C LYS A 626 -12.73 -5.04 -10.03
N ASN A 627 -13.97 -4.67 -9.82
CA ASN A 627 -14.97 -4.41 -10.87
C ASN A 627 -15.01 -5.50 -11.94
N VAL A 628 -15.36 -6.74 -11.56
CA VAL A 628 -15.51 -7.85 -12.50
C VAL A 628 -16.90 -7.81 -13.16
N ASN A 629 -16.95 -8.22 -14.40
CA ASN A 629 -18.21 -8.32 -15.16
C ASN A 629 -18.84 -9.72 -15.08
N MET A 630 -18.04 -10.73 -14.71
CA MET A 630 -18.52 -12.09 -14.43
C MET A 630 -17.60 -12.76 -13.41
N PHE A 631 -18.18 -13.29 -12.37
CA PHE A 631 -17.51 -14.02 -11.29
C PHE A 631 -17.95 -15.48 -11.33
N ILE A 632 -17.04 -16.38 -11.65
CA ILE A 632 -17.32 -17.81 -11.74
C ILE A 632 -17.22 -18.46 -10.36
N CYS A 633 -18.22 -19.27 -10.00
CA CYS A 633 -18.25 -20.09 -8.80
C CYS A 633 -18.35 -21.57 -9.15
N SER A 634 -17.78 -22.39 -8.29
CA SER A 634 -17.76 -23.85 -8.48
C SER A 634 -18.76 -24.59 -7.59
N SER A 635 -19.21 -23.99 -6.51
CA SER A 635 -20.13 -24.62 -5.57
C SER A 635 -21.28 -23.66 -5.19
N LYS A 636 -22.42 -24.25 -4.81
CA LYS A 636 -23.60 -23.49 -4.37
C LYS A 636 -23.29 -22.64 -3.14
N GLY A 637 -22.53 -23.18 -2.17
CA GLY A 637 -22.15 -22.41 -0.97
C GLY A 637 -21.28 -21.20 -1.25
N GLU A 638 -20.36 -21.31 -2.22
CA GLU A 638 -19.54 -20.16 -2.70
C GLU A 638 -20.45 -19.11 -3.37
N TYR A 639 -21.31 -19.54 -4.29
CA TYR A 639 -22.27 -18.68 -4.98
C TYR A 639 -23.15 -17.91 -4.00
N ASP A 640 -23.78 -18.64 -3.05
CA ASP A 640 -24.66 -18.04 -2.04
C ASP A 640 -23.90 -17.08 -1.12
N SER A 641 -22.68 -17.40 -0.74
CA SER A 641 -21.82 -16.51 0.05
C SER A 641 -21.54 -15.18 -0.65
N ILE A 642 -21.19 -15.22 -1.95
CA ILE A 642 -20.85 -13.99 -2.69
C ILE A 642 -22.08 -13.11 -2.93
N ILE A 643 -23.25 -13.70 -3.16
CA ILE A 643 -24.50 -12.95 -3.39
C ILE A 643 -25.07 -12.40 -2.08
N ASN A 644 -25.05 -13.20 -0.99
CA ASN A 644 -25.70 -12.82 0.25
C ASN A 644 -24.86 -11.93 1.17
N ILE A 645 -23.52 -11.88 0.99
CA ILE A 645 -22.67 -10.96 1.73
C ILE A 645 -22.65 -9.59 1.01
N PRO A 646 -23.28 -8.56 1.59
CA PRO A 646 -23.44 -7.25 0.93
C PRO A 646 -22.13 -6.61 0.49
N ASP A 647 -21.03 -6.88 1.21
CA ASP A 647 -19.71 -6.27 0.97
C ASP A 647 -19.09 -6.65 -0.38
N TYR A 648 -19.51 -7.75 -1.02
CA TYR A 648 -19.08 -8.08 -2.39
C TYR A 648 -19.67 -7.14 -3.43
N MET A 649 -20.92 -6.70 -3.23
CA MET A 649 -21.68 -5.83 -4.14
C MET A 649 -21.84 -6.41 -5.55
N TYR A 650 -21.96 -7.73 -5.66
CA TYR A 650 -22.26 -8.46 -6.87
C TYR A 650 -23.63 -9.12 -6.76
N ASP A 651 -24.34 -9.19 -7.87
CA ASP A 651 -25.66 -9.80 -7.99
C ASP A 651 -25.62 -11.07 -8.85
N GLU A 652 -26.76 -11.71 -9.03
CA GLU A 652 -26.94 -12.91 -9.85
C GLU A 652 -26.58 -12.69 -11.33
N ASN A 653 -26.58 -11.45 -11.83
CA ASN A 653 -26.17 -11.15 -13.19
C ASN A 653 -24.66 -11.28 -13.35
N ILE A 654 -23.89 -10.99 -12.32
CA ILE A 654 -22.44 -11.03 -12.29
C ILE A 654 -21.92 -12.40 -11.85
N VAL A 655 -22.49 -12.98 -10.79
CA VAL A 655 -22.05 -14.27 -10.22
C VAL A 655 -22.69 -15.44 -10.96
N LYS A 656 -21.87 -16.40 -11.41
CA LYS A 656 -22.34 -17.55 -12.19
C LYS A 656 -21.81 -18.86 -11.60
N LEU A 657 -22.71 -19.79 -11.32
CA LEU A 657 -22.41 -21.15 -10.87
C LEU A 657 -22.21 -22.06 -12.08
N THR A 658 -20.98 -22.23 -12.55
CA THR A 658 -20.66 -23.00 -13.76
C THR A 658 -19.68 -24.14 -13.52
N GLY A 659 -19.02 -24.18 -12.36
CA GLY A 659 -17.82 -24.96 -12.18
C GLY A 659 -16.57 -24.25 -12.73
N LEU A 660 -15.39 -24.77 -12.43
CA LEU A 660 -14.11 -24.20 -12.90
C LEU A 660 -13.61 -24.95 -14.15
N PRO A 661 -13.12 -24.25 -15.20
CA PRO A 661 -12.64 -24.90 -16.44
C PRO A 661 -11.60 -25.99 -16.22
N ARG A 662 -10.75 -25.88 -15.20
CA ARG A 662 -9.74 -26.89 -14.85
C ARG A 662 -10.32 -28.21 -14.35
N PHE A 663 -11.56 -28.22 -13.85
CA PHE A 663 -12.20 -29.45 -13.37
C PHE A 663 -12.55 -30.42 -14.51
N ASP A 664 -12.81 -29.91 -15.73
CA ASP A 664 -13.05 -30.77 -16.89
C ASP A 664 -11.90 -31.76 -17.12
N ASN A 665 -10.67 -31.37 -16.77
CA ASN A 665 -9.54 -32.25 -16.89
C ASN A 665 -9.54 -33.42 -15.91
N LEU A 666 -10.28 -33.31 -14.78
CA LEU A 666 -10.43 -34.43 -13.82
C LEU A 666 -11.18 -35.62 -14.44
N PHE A 667 -12.09 -35.34 -15.38
CA PHE A 667 -12.91 -36.37 -16.03
C PHE A 667 -12.30 -36.87 -17.36
N LYS A 668 -11.26 -36.24 -17.89
CA LYS A 668 -10.61 -36.62 -19.16
C LYS A 668 -9.48 -37.62 -18.92
N GLY A 669 -9.50 -38.75 -19.64
CA GLY A 669 -8.42 -39.74 -19.70
C GLY A 669 -8.50 -40.80 -18.60
N ASN A 670 -8.15 -42.04 -18.97
CA ASN A 670 -8.02 -43.18 -18.06
C ASN A 670 -6.64 -43.14 -17.38
N ILE A 671 -6.46 -42.31 -16.35
CA ILE A 671 -5.27 -42.42 -15.52
C ILE A 671 -5.49 -43.51 -14.49
N LYS A 672 -4.64 -44.53 -14.48
CA LYS A 672 -4.72 -45.64 -13.51
C LYS A 672 -4.36 -45.06 -12.13
N GLU A 673 -5.22 -45.33 -11.14
CA GLU A 673 -4.93 -45.07 -9.75
C GLU A 673 -3.63 -45.76 -9.33
N GLU A 674 -2.80 -45.02 -8.62
CA GLU A 674 -1.53 -45.51 -8.05
C GLU A 674 -1.72 -45.67 -6.53
N LYS A 675 -0.91 -46.50 -5.90
CA LYS A 675 -0.83 -46.62 -4.44
C LYS A 675 -0.17 -45.38 -3.85
N LEU A 676 -0.80 -44.22 -4.04
CA LEU A 676 -0.31 -42.89 -3.71
C LEU A 676 -1.23 -42.21 -2.69
N ILE A 677 -0.63 -41.63 -1.66
CA ILE A 677 -1.29 -40.78 -0.67
C ILE A 677 -0.83 -39.33 -0.93
N ALA A 678 -1.74 -38.45 -1.27
CA ALA A 678 -1.45 -37.03 -1.40
C ALA A 678 -1.58 -36.35 -0.02
N LEU A 679 -0.47 -35.82 0.50
CA LEU A 679 -0.46 -35.01 1.73
C LEU A 679 -0.36 -33.53 1.34
N MET A 680 -1.40 -32.75 1.58
CA MET A 680 -1.58 -31.39 1.05
C MET A 680 -2.03 -30.40 2.14
N PRO A 681 -1.16 -30.04 3.09
CA PRO A 681 -1.55 -29.11 4.16
C PRO A 681 -1.62 -27.66 3.69
N THR A 682 -2.47 -26.89 4.35
CA THR A 682 -2.58 -25.44 4.12
C THR A 682 -1.37 -24.70 4.69
N TRP A 683 -0.80 -23.80 3.90
CA TRP A 683 0.27 -22.91 4.37
C TRP A 683 -0.26 -21.81 5.29
N ARG A 684 0.63 -21.23 6.07
CA ARG A 684 0.33 -20.06 6.93
C ARG A 684 1.37 -18.98 6.68
N SER A 685 0.93 -17.73 6.71
CA SER A 685 1.83 -16.57 6.47
C SER A 685 2.99 -16.49 7.48
N SER A 686 2.78 -16.95 8.70
CA SER A 686 3.80 -17.01 9.76
C SER A 686 4.92 -18.04 9.51
N LEU A 687 4.72 -18.99 8.59
CA LEU A 687 5.68 -20.06 8.30
C LEU A 687 6.74 -19.65 7.26
N VAL A 688 6.58 -18.52 6.62
CA VAL A 688 7.41 -18.05 5.50
C VAL A 688 7.94 -16.66 5.78
N GLY A 689 9.05 -16.29 5.16
CA GLY A 689 9.57 -14.93 5.18
C GLY A 689 8.80 -13.99 4.26
N ASP A 690 9.26 -12.75 4.17
CA ASP A 690 8.64 -11.70 3.36
C ASP A 690 8.63 -12.03 1.86
N LEU A 691 7.72 -11.40 1.14
CA LEU A 691 7.64 -11.53 -0.32
C LEU A 691 8.89 -10.88 -0.96
N ILE A 692 9.53 -11.58 -1.89
CA ILE A 692 10.65 -11.03 -2.64
C ILE A 692 10.10 -10.07 -3.70
N LEU A 693 10.50 -8.79 -3.62
CA LEU A 693 10.03 -7.73 -4.52
C LEU A 693 10.15 -8.11 -6.01
N GLY A 694 9.07 -7.96 -6.74
CA GLY A 694 8.99 -8.29 -8.18
C GLY A 694 8.85 -9.77 -8.50
N THR A 695 8.65 -10.61 -7.49
CA THR A 695 8.38 -12.05 -7.63
C THR A 695 7.18 -12.46 -6.79
N GLN A 696 6.78 -13.74 -6.88
CA GLN A 696 5.83 -14.36 -5.95
C GLN A 696 6.52 -15.30 -4.95
N ASP A 697 7.83 -15.38 -4.99
CA ASP A 697 8.63 -16.18 -4.07
C ASP A 697 8.77 -15.44 -2.73
N ARG A 698 8.96 -16.23 -1.66
CA ARG A 698 9.15 -15.70 -0.31
C ARG A 698 10.54 -16.02 0.20
N LYS A 699 11.06 -15.17 1.07
CA LYS A 699 12.34 -15.40 1.75
C LYS A 699 12.25 -16.61 2.67
N TYR A 700 13.38 -17.21 2.96
CA TYR A 700 13.49 -18.27 3.95
C TYR A 700 13.15 -17.76 5.35
N ASN A 701 12.44 -18.55 6.14
CA ASN A 701 12.14 -18.26 7.55
C ASN A 701 13.02 -19.13 8.45
N TYR A 702 14.01 -18.55 9.08
CA TYR A 702 14.96 -19.25 9.95
C TYR A 702 14.32 -19.92 11.19
N LYS A 703 13.13 -19.48 11.60
CA LYS A 703 12.36 -20.07 12.69
C LYS A 703 11.38 -21.15 12.23
N PHE A 704 11.37 -21.50 10.95
CA PHE A 704 10.43 -22.47 10.41
C PHE A 704 10.50 -23.82 11.12
N LYS A 705 11.71 -24.32 11.42
CA LYS A 705 11.92 -25.61 12.10
C LYS A 705 11.43 -25.64 13.55
N GLU A 706 11.28 -24.46 14.18
CA GLU A 706 10.73 -24.33 15.54
C GLU A 706 9.19 -24.34 15.55
N SER A 707 8.55 -24.24 14.39
CA SER A 707 7.08 -24.18 14.28
C SER A 707 6.44 -25.55 14.54
N GLU A 708 5.27 -25.55 15.18
CA GLU A 708 4.43 -26.73 15.35
C GLU A 708 4.09 -27.39 14.01
N TYR A 709 3.92 -26.59 12.95
CA TYR A 709 3.67 -27.08 11.61
C TYR A 709 4.82 -27.97 11.11
N TYR A 710 6.05 -27.47 11.19
CA TYR A 710 7.20 -28.25 10.77
C TYR A 710 7.36 -29.52 11.62
N GLN A 711 7.31 -29.39 12.94
CA GLN A 711 7.46 -30.52 13.86
C GLN A 711 6.42 -31.60 13.60
N PHE A 712 5.15 -31.19 13.39
CA PHE A 712 4.07 -32.14 13.10
C PHE A 712 4.28 -32.85 11.76
N TYR A 713 4.44 -32.12 10.66
CA TYR A 713 4.51 -32.73 9.33
C TYR A 713 5.84 -33.45 9.09
N ASN A 714 6.95 -32.92 9.59
CA ASN A 714 8.22 -33.63 9.51
C ASN A 714 8.20 -34.90 10.37
N GLY A 715 7.69 -34.84 11.59
CA GLY A 715 7.50 -36.01 12.44
C GLY A 715 6.55 -37.04 11.85
N LEU A 716 5.50 -36.62 11.12
CA LEU A 716 4.59 -37.54 10.42
C LEU A 716 5.31 -38.30 9.30
N ILE A 717 6.03 -37.59 8.40
CA ILE A 717 6.67 -38.20 7.23
C ILE A 717 7.93 -39.02 7.57
N SER A 718 8.53 -38.80 8.73
CA SER A 718 9.66 -39.55 9.26
C SER A 718 9.28 -40.63 10.30
N ASN A 719 7.96 -40.79 10.58
CA ASN A 719 7.50 -41.76 11.57
C ASN A 719 7.71 -43.21 11.11
N ASN A 720 8.49 -43.98 11.86
CA ASN A 720 8.88 -45.37 11.52
C ASN A 720 7.64 -46.26 11.35
N LYS A 721 6.63 -46.17 12.21
CA LYS A 721 5.39 -46.98 12.09
C LYS A 721 4.68 -46.68 10.78
N LEU A 722 4.59 -45.41 10.38
CA LEU A 722 4.00 -45.03 9.09
C LEU A 722 4.83 -45.57 7.93
N LEU A 723 6.16 -45.40 7.97
CA LEU A 723 7.05 -45.89 6.92
C LEU A 723 6.98 -47.43 6.78
N ASP A 724 6.85 -48.17 7.87
CA ASP A 724 6.64 -49.65 7.85
C ASP A 724 5.31 -50.01 7.20
N ILE A 725 4.21 -49.30 7.50
CA ILE A 725 2.91 -49.51 6.87
C ILE A 725 3.01 -49.22 5.37
N LEU A 726 3.60 -48.10 4.98
CA LEU A 726 3.79 -47.74 3.57
C LEU A 726 4.57 -48.85 2.82
N LYS A 727 5.60 -49.39 3.44
CA LYS A 727 6.39 -50.51 2.89
C LYS A 727 5.55 -51.77 2.79
N GLN A 728 4.81 -52.11 3.83
CA GLN A 728 3.99 -53.32 3.88
C GLN A 728 2.92 -53.38 2.78
N TYR A 729 2.28 -52.23 2.51
CA TYR A 729 1.19 -52.12 1.55
C TYR A 729 1.60 -51.56 0.20
N ASP A 730 2.90 -51.28 0.01
CA ASP A 730 3.48 -50.66 -1.19
C ASP A 730 2.87 -49.30 -1.55
N TYR A 731 2.62 -48.47 -0.54
CA TYR A 731 2.17 -47.10 -0.74
C TYR A 731 3.33 -46.11 -0.69
N LYS A 732 3.13 -44.97 -1.39
CA LYS A 732 4.02 -43.78 -1.33
C LYS A 732 3.23 -42.54 -0.91
N ILE A 733 3.89 -41.61 -0.25
CA ILE A 733 3.35 -40.29 0.05
C ILE A 733 3.91 -39.27 -0.94
N LEU A 734 3.03 -38.50 -1.55
CA LEU A 734 3.39 -37.25 -2.25
C LEU A 734 3.03 -36.08 -1.35
N PHE A 735 4.03 -35.50 -0.72
CA PHE A 735 3.88 -34.33 0.14
C PHE A 735 3.95 -33.05 -0.71
N CYS A 736 2.81 -32.43 -0.95
CA CYS A 736 2.64 -31.25 -1.80
C CYS A 736 2.65 -29.99 -0.93
N LEU A 737 3.78 -29.30 -0.86
CA LEU A 737 3.88 -28.03 -0.19
C LEU A 737 3.27 -26.90 -1.03
N HIS A 738 2.66 -25.93 -0.37
CA HIS A 738 2.16 -24.74 -1.03
C HIS A 738 3.33 -23.95 -1.68
N PRO A 739 3.16 -23.40 -2.88
CA PRO A 739 4.21 -22.67 -3.59
C PRO A 739 4.91 -21.56 -2.78
N SER A 740 4.18 -20.87 -1.89
CA SER A 740 4.76 -19.87 -0.99
C SER A 740 5.81 -20.43 -0.02
N MET A 741 5.85 -21.75 0.19
CA MET A 741 6.79 -22.44 1.09
C MET A 741 8.01 -23.02 0.36
N LYS A 742 8.24 -22.64 -0.88
CA LYS A 742 9.35 -23.13 -1.71
C LYS A 742 10.71 -23.02 -1.03
N ALA A 743 10.96 -21.93 -0.33
CA ALA A 743 12.22 -21.69 0.37
C ALA A 743 12.48 -22.66 1.54
N GLN A 744 11.45 -23.32 2.09
CA GLN A 744 11.54 -24.27 3.20
C GLN A 744 11.51 -25.74 2.75
N LEU A 745 11.48 -26.01 1.44
CA LEU A 745 11.34 -27.38 0.92
C LEU A 745 12.42 -28.34 1.44
N ASP A 746 13.66 -27.86 1.48
CA ASP A 746 14.82 -28.67 1.84
C ASP A 746 14.98 -28.88 3.35
N ASP A 747 14.14 -28.27 4.18
CA ASP A 747 14.12 -28.48 5.62
C ASP A 747 13.54 -29.83 6.02
N PHE A 748 12.64 -30.39 5.22
CA PHE A 748 11.96 -31.65 5.51
C PHE A 748 12.85 -32.87 5.23
N GLU A 749 12.70 -33.90 6.06
CA GLU A 749 13.38 -35.17 5.89
C GLU A 749 12.95 -35.91 4.62
N LYS A 750 13.92 -36.41 3.88
CA LYS A 750 13.67 -37.16 2.62
C LYS A 750 13.71 -38.67 2.87
N SER A 751 12.75 -39.38 2.27
CA SER A 751 12.62 -40.83 2.36
C SER A 751 12.32 -41.42 0.99
N LYS A 752 12.64 -42.70 0.73
CA LYS A 752 12.24 -43.37 -0.52
C LYS A 752 10.73 -43.58 -0.66
N PHE A 753 9.99 -43.46 0.43
CA PHE A 753 8.53 -43.60 0.46
C PHE A 753 7.81 -42.24 0.42
N VAL A 754 8.52 -41.12 0.60
CA VAL A 754 7.98 -39.80 0.65
C VAL A 754 8.66 -38.92 -0.39
N ASN A 755 7.90 -38.47 -1.38
CA ASN A 755 8.34 -37.49 -2.36
C ASN A 755 7.76 -36.13 -1.97
N ILE A 756 8.63 -35.13 -1.79
CA ILE A 756 8.25 -33.76 -1.39
C ILE A 756 8.33 -32.87 -2.63
N THR A 757 7.27 -32.13 -2.92
CA THR A 757 7.19 -31.28 -4.10
C THR A 757 6.42 -29.99 -3.83
N PHE A 758 6.62 -29.02 -4.70
CA PHE A 758 5.78 -27.83 -4.82
C PHE A 758 5.35 -27.68 -6.30
N TYR A 759 4.25 -26.98 -6.57
CA TYR A 759 3.66 -26.90 -7.91
C TYR A 759 3.39 -28.27 -8.59
N PRO A 760 2.71 -29.20 -7.93
CA PRO A 760 2.31 -30.41 -8.61
C PRO A 760 1.26 -30.09 -9.67
N ASN A 761 1.14 -30.93 -10.71
CA ASN A 761 -0.04 -30.97 -11.51
C ASN A 761 -1.20 -31.53 -10.67
N TYR A 762 -2.00 -30.66 -10.08
CA TYR A 762 -3.08 -31.07 -9.16
C TYR A 762 -4.05 -32.06 -9.80
N SER A 763 -4.36 -31.92 -11.08
CA SER A 763 -5.24 -32.85 -11.80
C SER A 763 -4.65 -34.28 -11.81
N ASP A 764 -3.35 -34.42 -12.09
CA ASP A 764 -2.68 -35.72 -12.10
C ASP A 764 -2.57 -36.30 -10.69
N VAL A 765 -2.29 -35.44 -9.69
CA VAL A 765 -2.23 -35.87 -8.28
C VAL A 765 -3.58 -36.44 -7.84
N PHE A 766 -4.69 -35.75 -8.13
CA PHE A 766 -6.02 -36.19 -7.75
C PHE A 766 -6.41 -37.51 -8.44
N LYS A 767 -6.11 -37.64 -9.73
CA LYS A 767 -6.43 -38.86 -10.49
C LYS A 767 -5.61 -40.09 -10.07
N LYS A 768 -4.36 -39.86 -9.63
CA LYS A 768 -3.45 -40.95 -9.24
C LYS A 768 -3.57 -41.35 -7.80
N SER A 769 -3.99 -40.47 -6.92
CA SER A 769 -4.00 -40.71 -5.48
C SER A 769 -5.20 -41.50 -5.03
N LYS A 770 -4.98 -42.54 -4.25
CA LYS A 770 -6.05 -43.31 -3.58
C LYS A 770 -6.56 -42.65 -2.31
N LEU A 771 -5.72 -41.85 -1.66
CA LEU A 771 -6.05 -41.18 -0.43
C LEU A 771 -5.45 -39.78 -0.44
N MET A 772 -6.21 -38.80 0.07
CA MET A 772 -5.73 -37.47 0.34
C MET A 772 -5.81 -37.17 1.84
N ILE A 773 -4.73 -36.62 2.36
CA ILE A 773 -4.64 -36.09 3.73
C ILE A 773 -4.43 -34.58 3.63
N THR A 774 -5.35 -33.83 4.17
CA THR A 774 -5.27 -32.36 4.22
C THR A 774 -5.88 -31.85 5.53
N ASP A 775 -5.64 -30.57 5.85
CA ASP A 775 -6.28 -29.89 6.97
C ASP A 775 -7.54 -29.14 6.48
N TYR A 776 -7.58 -27.80 6.55
CA TYR A 776 -8.71 -26.98 6.08
C TYR A 776 -8.48 -26.36 4.69
N SER A 777 -7.63 -26.96 3.85
CA SER A 777 -7.35 -26.45 2.50
C SER A 777 -8.58 -26.50 1.60
N SER A 778 -8.78 -25.49 0.76
CA SER A 778 -9.81 -25.48 -0.30
C SER A 778 -9.65 -26.62 -1.31
N VAL A 779 -8.50 -27.27 -1.34
CA VAL A 779 -8.22 -28.48 -2.15
C VAL A 779 -9.16 -29.64 -1.77
N PHE A 780 -9.55 -29.74 -0.49
CA PHE A 780 -10.52 -30.75 -0.03
C PHE A 780 -11.87 -30.63 -0.72
N LEU A 781 -12.33 -29.40 -0.96
CA LEU A 781 -13.63 -29.14 -1.60
C LEU A 781 -13.64 -29.54 -3.08
N ILE A 782 -12.48 -29.66 -3.72
CA ILE A 782 -12.37 -30.08 -5.15
C ILE A 782 -12.65 -31.58 -5.33
N LEU A 783 -12.39 -32.39 -4.31
CA LEU A 783 -12.62 -33.85 -4.37
C LEU A 783 -14.08 -34.24 -4.14
N HIS A 784 -14.91 -33.33 -3.64
CA HIS A 784 -16.34 -33.58 -3.39
C HIS A 784 -17.22 -33.10 -4.55
N ILE A 785 -16.65 -32.47 -5.55
CA ILE A 785 -17.27 -32.09 -6.83
C ILE A 785 -17.03 -33.22 -7.85
#